data_0908caf9b8038b2bff850faa9c4ce319
#
_entry.id   0908caf9b8038b2bff850faa9c4ce319
#
_cell.length_a   1.000
_cell.length_b   1.000
_cell.length_c   1.000
_cell.angle_alpha   90.00
_cell.angle_beta   90.00
_cell.angle_gamma   90.00
#
_symmetry.space_group_name_H-M   'P 1'
#
loop_
_entity.id
_entity.type
_entity.pdbx_description
1 polymer ?
#
loop_
_entity_poly.entity_id
_entity_poly.type
_entity_poly.pdbx_seq_one_letter_code
_entity_poly.pdbx_strand_id
1 'polypeptide(L)'
;MNDGGRCCIVYDVSQERRFAWCQHKHGVDDVAVCCHHGLSRFVRFAWWSLPVYALGLALATALASAAGVLLLRWLARWPRLFVWGIATAVLLLLATFANGGQRALPLLMPLLLLLTGLVGAGVTVWWRQRQGETAVHPRLSALGLLLGVGGLLALGGWLLWPGAPLVMPPNAAMLAWEEKGKATSTLPDPAQTGPFTVQTLTYGSGTDRHRPEFGADVDVVTTSVNGDVFLSGWTKLRTAYWGFGETELPRNGRVWYPLGDGPFPLVLVVHGNHSMDEFSDPGYAYLGELLASRGFIVVSVDENFLNGSAVADWLGQEKLSEENDARGWLLLEHLRLWRAWQETAVSPFYHKIDMTRIALIGHSRGGEAVAVAAAFNRLPRYPDYATMRFNYDFDIRAVIAIAPVDGQYKPADVPLPLQDVHYLVLQGSHDMDVTTFMGQQQYDRVHFSGGDWFKAAVYVYGANHGQFNTVWGDTDRWTPGILLYNRGQLLPETEQQRAAQVFVTAFLEATLHETAVYRDFFRDYRPGAAWLPDTIYLTRYEDAHMQFVLTFEEDIDVTTTTLPGGRLGGRYLSVWREEDVEQKGTDLATHAVTLGWRERADGETAVYTITLPPTLTLHAEQALVFSLADAGPIAAADTPRPPIDLHIELEDGQGETAVLPLSHVAYLQPQLDAQLMKLAFLSRGATAEVVWQSFVLPLVDFTAVNPDLDVTPGGSAFLV
;
A
#
# COMPACT_ATOMS: atom_id res chain seq x y z
N MET A 1 16.45 32.97 -0.14
CA MET A 1 16.57 32.24 -1.40
C MET A 1 15.29 31.47 -1.52
N ASN A 2 14.37 31.93 -2.36
CA ASN A 2 13.06 31.28 -2.52
C ASN A 2 13.24 30.03 -3.36
N ASP A 3 13.06 28.89 -2.73
CA ASP A 3 12.94 27.61 -3.44
C ASP A 3 11.57 27.59 -4.12
N GLY A 4 11.58 27.52 -5.45
CA GLY A 4 10.37 27.47 -6.24
C GLY A 4 9.55 26.22 -5.92
N GLY A 5 8.29 26.40 -5.63
CA GLY A 5 7.33 25.32 -5.52
C GLY A 5 7.22 24.55 -6.85
N ARG A 6 6.93 23.27 -6.78
CA ARG A 6 6.59 22.45 -7.94
C ARG A 6 5.21 21.86 -7.71
N CYS A 7 4.39 21.90 -8.73
CA CYS A 7 3.05 21.33 -8.67
C CYS A 7 2.88 20.36 -9.84
N CYS A 8 2.31 19.19 -9.61
CA CYS A 8 2.04 18.20 -10.62
C CYS A 8 0.53 18.05 -10.81
N ILE A 9 0.07 18.07 -12.06
CA ILE A 9 -1.34 17.79 -12.42
C ILE A 9 -1.36 16.43 -13.12
N VAL A 10 -2.19 15.51 -12.64
CA VAL A 10 -2.24 14.13 -13.14
C VAL A 10 -3.57 13.78 -13.72
N TYR A 11 -3.47 13.00 -14.74
CA TYR A 11 -4.54 12.10 -15.15
C TYR A 11 -4.04 10.83 -15.83
N ASP A 12 -4.68 9.71 -15.54
CA ASP A 12 -4.42 8.40 -16.10
C ASP A 12 -5.47 8.00 -17.12
N VAL A 13 -5.06 7.35 -18.20
CA VAL A 13 -5.89 6.35 -18.91
C VAL A 13 -5.08 5.38 -19.77
N SER A 14 -5.34 4.13 -19.47
CA SER A 14 -5.70 2.99 -20.35
C SER A 14 -4.80 2.53 -21.47
N GLN A 15 -4.39 1.37 -21.26
CA GLN A 15 -3.71 0.39 -22.08
C GLN A 15 -4.41 -0.11 -23.35
N GLU A 16 -5.37 0.58 -23.96
CA GLU A 16 -6.01 0.06 -25.19
C GLU A 16 -5.15 0.04 -26.46
N ARG A 17 -3.95 0.64 -26.46
CA ARG A 17 -3.14 0.77 -27.69
C ARG A 17 -2.02 -0.26 -27.91
N ARG A 18 -1.83 -1.23 -27.05
CA ARG A 18 -0.79 -2.27 -27.32
C ARG A 18 -1.26 -3.50 -28.08
N PHE A 19 -2.56 -3.65 -28.32
CA PHE A 19 -3.10 -4.80 -29.08
C PHE A 19 -3.14 -4.64 -30.61
N ALA A 20 -2.84 -3.47 -31.17
CA ALA A 20 -2.98 -3.22 -32.61
C ALA A 20 -1.73 -3.47 -33.45
N TRP A 21 -0.60 -3.88 -32.88
CA TRP A 21 0.67 -4.00 -33.62
C TRP A 21 1.14 -5.43 -33.92
N CYS A 22 0.39 -6.46 -33.55
CA CYS A 22 0.74 -7.86 -33.87
C CYS A 22 -0.06 -8.49 -35.01
N GLN A 23 -0.90 -7.75 -35.72
CA GLN A 23 -1.74 -8.32 -36.79
C GLN A 23 -1.40 -7.88 -38.21
N HIS A 24 -0.19 -7.53 -38.57
CA HIS A 24 0.19 -7.52 -40.00
C HIS A 24 1.69 -7.68 -40.18
N LYS A 25 2.15 -8.89 -40.40
CA LYS A 25 3.04 -9.38 -41.46
C LYS A 25 3.70 -10.70 -41.08
N HIS A 26 3.57 -11.59 -42.04
CA HIS A 26 4.36 -12.81 -42.28
C HIS A 26 3.80 -14.16 -41.80
N GLY A 27 3.99 -15.10 -42.71
CA GLY A 27 3.39 -16.43 -42.72
C GLY A 27 3.92 -17.41 -41.67
N VAL A 28 3.37 -18.59 -41.71
CA VAL A 28 3.35 -19.65 -40.69
C VAL A 28 4.71 -20.16 -40.18
N ASP A 29 5.82 -19.61 -40.62
CA ASP A 29 7.17 -20.10 -40.24
C ASP A 29 7.89 -19.29 -39.14
N ASP A 30 7.28 -18.19 -38.62
CA ASP A 30 7.92 -17.32 -37.63
C ASP A 30 7.49 -17.50 -36.16
N VAL A 31 6.66 -18.50 -35.87
CA VAL A 31 6.18 -18.76 -34.49
C VAL A 31 7.29 -19.32 -33.58
N ALA A 32 8.37 -19.83 -34.14
CA ALA A 32 9.50 -20.37 -33.36
C ALA A 32 10.51 -19.30 -32.89
N VAL A 33 10.45 -18.06 -33.37
CA VAL A 33 11.44 -17.03 -33.08
C VAL A 33 11.05 -16.13 -31.89
N CYS A 34 9.76 -15.99 -31.55
CA CYS A 34 9.31 -15.16 -30.44
C CYS A 34 9.59 -15.77 -29.04
N CYS A 35 9.73 -17.09 -28.93
CA CYS A 35 10.07 -17.71 -27.63
C CYS A 35 11.55 -17.64 -27.25
N HIS A 36 12.42 -17.17 -28.17
CA HIS A 36 13.88 -17.15 -27.92
C HIS A 36 14.43 -15.80 -27.42
N HIS A 37 13.65 -14.74 -27.38
CA HIS A 37 14.14 -13.42 -26.96
C HIS A 37 14.04 -13.13 -25.46
N GLY A 38 13.34 -13.94 -24.68
CA GLY A 38 13.27 -13.83 -23.22
C GLY A 38 14.50 -14.37 -22.47
N LEU A 39 15.32 -15.17 -23.10
CA LEU A 39 16.50 -15.84 -22.47
C LEU A 39 17.86 -15.23 -22.88
N SER A 40 17.92 -14.20 -23.72
CA SER A 40 19.18 -13.66 -24.24
C SER A 40 19.75 -12.46 -23.49
N ARG A 41 19.22 -12.07 -22.33
CA ARG A 41 19.91 -11.14 -21.41
C ARG A 41 20.85 -11.82 -20.42
N PHE A 42 21.09 -13.14 -20.54
CA PHE A 42 22.26 -13.73 -19.93
C PHE A 42 23.50 -13.34 -20.74
N VAL A 43 24.33 -12.55 -20.10
CA VAL A 43 25.67 -12.10 -20.47
C VAL A 43 26.28 -12.99 -21.54
N ARG A 44 26.57 -12.45 -22.74
CA ARG A 44 27.49 -13.06 -23.71
C ARG A 44 28.85 -13.17 -23.06
N PHE A 45 29.11 -14.23 -22.31
CA PHE A 45 30.46 -14.56 -21.87
C PHE A 45 31.28 -14.94 -23.09
N ALA A 46 32.20 -14.07 -23.48
CA ALA A 46 33.20 -14.47 -24.42
C ALA A 46 34.03 -15.61 -23.80
N TRP A 47 34.21 -16.70 -24.48
CA TRP A 47 34.93 -17.92 -24.03
C TRP A 47 36.29 -17.62 -23.36
N TRP A 48 36.96 -16.56 -23.78
CA TRP A 48 38.23 -16.13 -23.19
C TRP A 48 38.09 -15.46 -21.82
N SER A 49 36.89 -15.06 -21.37
CA SER A 49 36.68 -14.47 -20.05
C SER A 49 36.53 -15.53 -18.96
N LEU A 50 36.10 -16.76 -19.28
CA LEU A 50 35.97 -17.86 -18.32
C LEU A 50 37.26 -18.15 -17.53
N PRO A 51 38.47 -18.25 -18.14
CA PRO A 51 39.70 -18.43 -17.40
C PRO A 51 40.02 -17.25 -16.47
N VAL A 52 39.71 -16.03 -16.88
CA VAL A 52 39.93 -14.82 -16.06
C VAL A 52 39.02 -14.80 -14.85
N TYR A 53 37.74 -15.15 -15.03
CA TYR A 53 36.80 -15.28 -13.91
C TYR A 53 37.18 -16.43 -12.99
N ALA A 54 37.53 -17.58 -13.52
CA ALA A 54 37.99 -18.75 -12.72
C ALA A 54 39.24 -18.41 -11.92
N LEU A 55 40.21 -17.71 -12.53
CA LEU A 55 41.44 -17.24 -11.88
C LEU A 55 41.10 -16.19 -10.78
N GLY A 56 40.22 -15.22 -11.11
CA GLY A 56 39.74 -14.21 -10.17
C GLY A 56 39.01 -14.84 -8.96
N LEU A 57 38.16 -15.82 -9.19
CA LEU A 57 37.45 -16.56 -8.12
C LEU A 57 38.45 -17.38 -7.27
N ALA A 58 39.39 -18.07 -7.92
CA ALA A 58 40.44 -18.83 -7.21
C ALA A 58 41.34 -17.91 -6.37
N LEU A 59 41.69 -16.75 -6.89
CA LEU A 59 42.49 -15.74 -6.18
C LEU A 59 41.68 -15.14 -5.00
N ALA A 60 40.42 -14.79 -5.22
CA ALA A 60 39.52 -14.30 -4.17
C ALA A 60 39.33 -15.34 -3.07
N THR A 61 39.15 -16.62 -3.43
CA THR A 61 39.02 -17.73 -2.48
C THR A 61 40.33 -17.94 -1.71
N ALA A 62 41.48 -17.86 -2.37
CA ALA A 62 42.78 -17.99 -1.72
C ALA A 62 43.04 -16.83 -0.76
N LEU A 63 42.73 -15.59 -1.17
CA LEU A 63 42.84 -14.41 -0.31
C LEU A 63 41.89 -14.46 0.90
N ALA A 64 40.65 -14.87 0.67
CA ALA A 64 39.67 -15.05 1.75
C ALA A 64 40.12 -16.16 2.73
N SER A 65 40.65 -17.26 2.23
CA SER A 65 41.19 -18.35 3.05
C SER A 65 42.44 -17.91 3.84
N ALA A 66 43.35 -17.16 3.21
CA ALA A 66 44.53 -16.59 3.90
C ALA A 66 44.10 -15.57 4.97
N ALA A 67 43.16 -14.69 4.68
CA ALA A 67 42.59 -13.75 5.64
C ALA A 67 41.89 -14.50 6.80
N GLY A 68 41.14 -15.54 6.50
CA GLY A 68 40.52 -16.43 7.49
C GLY A 68 41.52 -17.09 8.41
N VAL A 69 42.60 -17.64 7.86
CA VAL A 69 43.69 -18.24 8.66
C VAL A 69 44.39 -17.19 9.54
N LEU A 70 44.65 -15.99 9.01
CA LEU A 70 45.23 -14.89 9.79
C LEU A 70 44.29 -14.44 10.90
N LEU A 71 43.01 -14.31 10.62
CA LEU A 71 41.97 -13.98 11.60
C LEU A 71 41.87 -15.07 12.70
N LEU A 72 41.84 -16.34 12.31
CA LEU A 72 41.80 -17.45 13.28
C LEU A 72 43.06 -17.50 14.15
N ARG A 73 44.27 -17.25 13.58
CA ARG A 73 45.52 -17.13 14.35
C ARG A 73 45.52 -15.92 15.29
N TRP A 74 44.89 -14.81 14.86
CA TRP A 74 44.73 -13.63 15.68
C TRP A 74 43.72 -13.88 16.81
N LEU A 75 42.55 -14.47 16.50
CA LEU A 75 41.52 -14.85 17.47
C LEU A 75 42.01 -15.90 18.49
N ALA A 76 42.90 -16.83 18.07
CA ALA A 76 43.50 -17.81 18.97
C ALA A 76 44.34 -17.19 20.10
N ARG A 77 44.75 -15.91 19.98
CA ARG A 77 45.44 -15.15 21.05
C ARG A 77 44.48 -14.56 22.06
N TRP A 78 43.17 -14.59 21.84
CA TRP A 78 42.14 -14.01 22.67
C TRP A 78 41.53 -15.07 23.62
N PRO A 79 41.00 -14.67 24.80
CA PRO A 79 40.30 -15.61 25.67
C PRO A 79 39.16 -16.33 24.92
N ARG A 80 39.05 -17.66 25.08
CA ARG A 80 38.06 -18.47 24.38
C ARG A 80 36.63 -17.98 24.56
N LEU A 81 36.24 -17.55 25.77
CA LEU A 81 34.90 -16.99 26.04
C LEU A 81 34.60 -15.72 25.23
N PHE A 82 35.64 -14.88 25.02
CA PHE A 82 35.53 -13.68 24.19
C PHE A 82 35.31 -14.04 22.73
N VAL A 83 36.04 -15.02 22.18
CA VAL A 83 35.88 -15.48 20.79
C VAL A 83 34.52 -16.08 20.57
N TRP A 84 34.00 -16.88 21.49
CA TRP A 84 32.66 -17.44 21.41
C TRP A 84 31.58 -16.36 21.55
N GLY A 85 31.76 -15.36 22.41
CA GLY A 85 30.86 -14.22 22.54
C GLY A 85 30.76 -13.43 21.23
N ILE A 86 31.91 -13.14 20.60
CA ILE A 86 31.96 -12.50 19.27
C ILE A 86 31.26 -13.37 18.21
N ALA A 87 31.60 -14.66 18.13
CA ALA A 87 31.01 -15.55 17.12
C ALA A 87 29.49 -15.65 17.27
N THR A 88 28.99 -15.75 18.50
CA THR A 88 27.55 -15.75 18.79
C THR A 88 26.90 -14.42 18.40
N ALA A 89 27.50 -13.29 18.76
CA ALA A 89 27.00 -11.95 18.41
C ALA A 89 26.95 -11.75 16.88
N VAL A 90 28.01 -12.17 16.15
CA VAL A 90 28.05 -12.11 14.68
C VAL A 90 26.97 -13.01 14.06
N LEU A 91 26.84 -14.25 14.54
CA LEU A 91 25.82 -15.18 14.05
C LEU A 91 24.39 -14.66 14.30
N LEU A 92 24.11 -14.15 15.48
CA LEU A 92 22.84 -13.53 15.82
C LEU A 92 22.55 -12.31 14.94
N LEU A 93 23.54 -11.44 14.75
CA LEU A 93 23.40 -10.27 13.87
C LEU A 93 23.17 -10.69 12.40
N LEU A 94 23.91 -11.65 11.90
CA LEU A 94 23.72 -12.14 10.52
C LEU A 94 22.35 -12.80 10.36
N ALA A 95 21.91 -13.61 11.32
CA ALA A 95 20.61 -14.27 11.28
C ALA A 95 19.45 -13.27 11.39
N THR A 96 19.61 -12.22 12.18
CA THR A 96 18.54 -11.26 12.49
C THR A 96 18.43 -10.11 11.48
N PHE A 97 19.53 -9.74 10.80
CA PHE A 97 19.55 -8.64 9.84
C PHE A 97 19.59 -9.09 8.38
N ALA A 98 19.58 -10.40 8.10
CA ALA A 98 19.56 -10.92 6.74
C ALA A 98 18.35 -10.41 5.91
N ASN A 99 17.25 -10.05 6.56
CA ASN A 99 15.97 -9.71 5.93
C ASN A 99 15.55 -8.23 5.99
N GLY A 100 16.46 -7.25 6.20
CA GLY A 100 16.04 -5.84 6.11
C GLY A 100 16.90 -4.79 6.82
N GLY A 101 17.69 -5.17 7.80
CA GLY A 101 18.56 -4.24 8.55
C GLY A 101 19.98 -4.06 8.00
N GLN A 102 20.24 -4.40 6.73
CA GLN A 102 21.61 -4.50 6.17
C GLN A 102 22.42 -3.21 6.30
N ARG A 103 21.79 -2.02 6.25
CA ARG A 103 22.48 -0.73 6.42
C ARG A 103 22.90 -0.44 7.86
N ALA A 104 22.20 -1.00 8.85
CA ALA A 104 22.56 -0.86 10.26
C ALA A 104 23.71 -1.80 10.68
N LEU A 105 23.93 -2.90 9.97
CA LEU A 105 24.98 -3.87 10.26
C LEU A 105 26.39 -3.25 10.35
N PRO A 106 26.84 -2.39 9.42
CA PRO A 106 28.17 -1.78 9.50
C PRO A 106 28.39 -0.92 10.73
N LEU A 107 27.33 -0.41 11.35
CA LEU A 107 27.38 0.42 12.55
C LEU A 107 27.18 -0.40 13.81
N LEU A 108 26.14 -1.21 13.87
CA LEU A 108 25.78 -1.97 15.07
C LEU A 108 26.77 -3.10 15.35
N MET A 109 27.30 -3.75 14.31
CA MET A 109 28.22 -4.87 14.47
C MET A 109 29.55 -4.45 15.14
N PRO A 110 30.30 -3.43 14.64
CA PRO A 110 31.51 -2.97 15.35
C PRO A 110 31.25 -2.46 16.76
N LEU A 111 30.12 -1.76 16.96
CA LEU A 111 29.73 -1.25 18.27
C LEU A 111 29.47 -2.39 19.26
N LEU A 112 28.69 -3.39 18.89
CA LEU A 112 28.41 -4.57 19.72
C LEU A 112 29.66 -5.39 19.98
N LEU A 113 30.55 -5.57 19.00
CA LEU A 113 31.81 -6.23 19.14
C LEU A 113 32.73 -5.49 20.15
N LEU A 114 32.79 -4.16 20.07
CA LEU A 114 33.55 -3.34 21.00
C LEU A 114 32.99 -3.46 22.42
N LEU A 115 31.68 -3.25 22.60
CA LEU A 115 31.05 -3.27 23.92
C LEU A 115 31.12 -4.66 24.57
N THR A 116 30.81 -5.72 23.85
CA THR A 116 30.93 -7.09 24.35
C THR A 116 32.38 -7.49 24.63
N GLY A 117 33.31 -6.97 23.80
CA GLY A 117 34.75 -7.14 24.03
C GLY A 117 35.23 -6.49 25.34
N LEU A 118 34.80 -5.27 25.61
CA LEU A 118 35.10 -4.56 26.87
C LEU A 118 34.54 -5.32 28.08
N VAL A 119 33.30 -5.83 27.99
CA VAL A 119 32.71 -6.66 29.05
C VAL A 119 33.50 -7.95 29.25
N GLY A 120 33.80 -8.67 28.16
CA GLY A 120 34.55 -9.94 28.22
C GLY A 120 35.94 -9.77 28.79
N ALA A 121 36.66 -8.72 28.41
CA ALA A 121 37.98 -8.39 28.98
C ALA A 121 37.89 -8.06 30.48
N GLY A 122 36.92 -7.23 30.85
CA GLY A 122 36.71 -6.86 32.25
C GLY A 122 36.37 -8.04 33.17
N VAL A 123 35.41 -8.89 32.71
CA VAL A 123 35.04 -10.11 33.46
C VAL A 123 36.21 -11.08 33.56
N THR A 124 37.01 -11.25 32.51
CA THR A 124 38.17 -12.15 32.51
C THR A 124 39.22 -11.68 33.54
N VAL A 125 39.52 -10.36 33.59
CA VAL A 125 40.46 -9.80 34.57
C VAL A 125 39.93 -9.94 35.99
N TRP A 126 38.64 -9.63 36.21
CA TRP A 126 38.01 -9.78 37.52
C TRP A 126 38.04 -11.25 38.00
N TRP A 127 37.83 -12.22 37.14
CA TRP A 127 37.87 -13.65 37.48
C TRP A 127 39.27 -14.13 37.80
N ARG A 128 40.31 -13.69 37.03
CA ARG A 128 41.74 -13.97 37.33
C ARG A 128 42.20 -13.39 38.67
N GLN A 129 41.76 -12.17 38.98
CA GLN A 129 42.04 -11.57 40.29
C GLN A 129 41.45 -12.39 41.43
N ARG A 130 40.25 -12.94 41.29
CA ARG A 130 39.66 -13.86 42.26
C ARG A 130 40.46 -15.16 42.44
N GLN A 131 41.19 -15.57 41.42
CA GLN A 131 42.07 -16.73 41.48
C GLN A 131 43.48 -16.41 42.01
N GLY A 132 43.73 -15.17 42.46
CA GLY A 132 45.00 -14.74 43.02
C GLY A 132 46.04 -14.31 41.97
N GLU A 133 45.67 -14.20 40.71
CA GLU A 133 46.57 -13.69 39.66
C GLU A 133 46.67 -12.15 39.72
N THR A 134 47.87 -11.61 39.55
CA THR A 134 48.06 -10.14 39.46
C THR A 134 47.66 -9.63 38.09
N ALA A 135 46.66 -8.75 38.04
CA ALA A 135 46.22 -8.11 36.78
C ALA A 135 47.16 -6.94 36.43
N VAL A 136 47.56 -6.85 35.14
CA VAL A 136 48.48 -5.85 34.62
C VAL A 136 47.90 -4.43 34.68
N HIS A 137 46.58 -4.25 34.54
CA HIS A 137 45.89 -2.94 34.59
C HIS A 137 44.47 -3.06 35.17
N PRO A 138 44.28 -3.28 36.48
CA PRO A 138 42.95 -3.56 37.05
C PRO A 138 41.97 -2.39 36.92
N ARG A 139 42.45 -1.14 37.02
CA ARG A 139 41.61 0.05 36.87
C ARG A 139 41.08 0.24 35.45
N LEU A 140 41.93 0.01 34.43
CA LEU A 140 41.54 0.07 33.02
C LEU A 140 40.51 -1.03 32.68
N SER A 141 40.67 -2.22 33.22
CA SER A 141 39.74 -3.33 33.03
C SER A 141 38.38 -3.06 33.70
N ALA A 142 38.39 -2.49 34.91
CA ALA A 142 37.15 -2.07 35.58
C ALA A 142 36.42 -0.95 34.79
N LEU A 143 37.17 0.05 34.29
CA LEU A 143 36.63 1.09 33.43
C LEU A 143 36.06 0.49 32.13
N GLY A 144 36.78 -0.43 31.48
CA GLY A 144 36.32 -1.14 30.30
C GLY A 144 35.02 -1.93 30.54
N LEU A 145 34.92 -2.61 31.70
CA LEU A 145 33.70 -3.32 32.09
C LEU A 145 32.51 -2.35 32.27
N LEU A 146 32.73 -1.25 32.98
CA LEU A 146 31.70 -0.22 33.19
C LEU A 146 31.25 0.41 31.87
N LEU A 147 32.19 0.77 30.98
CA LEU A 147 31.86 1.31 29.66
C LEU A 147 31.15 0.28 28.76
N GLY A 148 31.58 -0.97 28.81
CA GLY A 148 30.96 -2.05 28.07
C GLY A 148 29.53 -2.33 28.52
N VAL A 149 29.30 -2.50 29.82
CA VAL A 149 27.97 -2.72 30.40
C VAL A 149 27.08 -1.49 30.20
N GLY A 150 27.58 -0.30 30.53
CA GLY A 150 26.86 0.96 30.35
C GLY A 150 26.46 1.22 28.87
N GLY A 151 27.40 0.94 27.94
CA GLY A 151 27.16 1.05 26.53
C GLY A 151 26.11 0.05 26.02
N LEU A 152 26.13 -1.20 26.48
CA LEU A 152 25.11 -2.21 26.14
C LEU A 152 23.73 -1.83 26.69
N LEU A 153 23.66 -1.31 27.91
CA LEU A 153 22.43 -0.83 28.51
C LEU A 153 21.88 0.39 27.75
N ALA A 154 22.75 1.33 27.38
CA ALA A 154 22.36 2.51 26.58
C ALA A 154 21.86 2.12 25.18
N LEU A 155 22.57 1.19 24.50
CA LEU A 155 22.16 0.66 23.22
C LEU A 155 20.82 -0.08 23.32
N GLY A 156 20.65 -0.94 24.33
CA GLY A 156 19.40 -1.63 24.60
C GLY A 156 18.24 -0.67 24.86
N GLY A 157 18.47 0.35 25.69
CA GLY A 157 17.48 1.41 25.95
C GLY A 157 17.11 2.17 24.69
N TRP A 158 18.10 2.51 23.83
CA TRP A 158 17.83 3.17 22.54
C TRP A 158 17.07 2.26 21.56
N LEU A 159 17.39 0.98 21.49
CA LEU A 159 16.67 0.01 20.66
C LEU A 159 15.21 -0.16 21.13
N LEU A 160 14.97 -0.15 22.43
CA LEU A 160 13.62 -0.27 23.01
C LEU A 160 12.83 1.04 22.96
N TRP A 161 13.50 2.18 22.83
CA TRP A 161 12.82 3.47 22.69
C TRP A 161 11.99 3.48 21.39
N PRO A 162 10.70 3.87 21.40
CA PRO A 162 9.85 3.83 20.21
C PRO A 162 10.28 4.80 19.10
N GLY A 163 11.05 5.83 19.40
CA GLY A 163 11.48 6.89 18.49
C GLY A 163 10.89 8.25 18.84
N ALA A 164 11.13 9.25 17.98
CA ALA A 164 10.60 10.58 18.14
C ALA A 164 9.06 10.60 17.92
N PRO A 165 8.31 11.39 18.69
CA PRO A 165 6.88 11.51 18.49
C PRO A 165 6.54 12.16 17.14
N LEU A 166 5.33 11.90 16.64
CA LEU A 166 4.79 12.58 15.46
C LEU A 166 4.59 14.06 15.78
N VAL A 167 5.14 14.91 14.93
CA VAL A 167 4.86 16.35 14.92
C VAL A 167 3.90 16.58 13.77
N MET A 168 2.65 16.93 14.10
CA MET A 168 1.62 17.13 13.08
C MET A 168 1.89 18.43 12.32
N PRO A 169 2.09 18.42 10.99
CA PRO A 169 2.17 19.65 10.21
C PRO A 169 0.79 20.29 10.08
N PRO A 170 0.70 21.57 9.63
CA PRO A 170 -0.58 22.19 9.37
C PRO A 170 -1.42 21.37 8.38
N ASN A 171 -2.68 21.15 8.70
CA ASN A 171 -3.64 20.47 7.82
C ASN A 171 -4.22 21.48 6.83
N ALA A 172 -3.66 21.54 5.63
CA ALA A 172 -3.99 22.53 4.60
C ALA A 172 -5.48 22.49 4.19
N ALA A 173 -6.07 21.30 4.10
CA ALA A 173 -7.47 21.15 3.75
C ALA A 173 -8.40 21.72 4.84
N MET A 174 -8.05 21.51 6.11
CA MET A 174 -8.86 21.99 7.23
C MET A 174 -8.71 23.50 7.45
N LEU A 175 -7.55 24.10 7.16
CA LEU A 175 -7.36 25.55 7.25
C LEU A 175 -8.38 26.31 6.38
N ALA A 176 -8.49 25.97 5.09
CA ALA A 176 -9.48 26.58 4.20
C ALA A 176 -10.92 26.35 4.66
N TRP A 177 -11.20 25.18 5.25
CA TRP A 177 -12.50 24.84 5.80
C TRP A 177 -12.87 25.68 7.02
N GLU A 178 -11.90 25.93 7.90
CA GLU A 178 -12.07 26.77 9.11
C GLU A 178 -12.28 28.24 8.81
N GLU A 179 -11.56 28.77 7.83
CA GLU A 179 -11.71 30.15 7.37
C GLU A 179 -13.11 30.44 6.82
N LYS A 180 -13.80 29.44 6.26
CA LYS A 180 -15.14 29.61 5.67
C LYS A 180 -16.32 29.38 6.62
N GLY A 181 -16.06 29.03 7.88
CA GLY A 181 -17.13 28.81 8.85
C GLY A 181 -17.97 27.56 8.56
N LYS A 182 -17.43 26.45 8.89
CA LYS A 182 -17.86 25.04 8.82
C LYS A 182 -19.35 24.76 8.69
N ALA A 183 -19.76 24.13 7.60
CA ALA A 183 -20.95 23.31 7.58
C ALA A 183 -20.59 21.89 8.09
N THR A 184 -21.02 21.50 9.29
CA THR A 184 -20.90 20.13 9.76
C THR A 184 -21.89 19.23 9.02
N SER A 185 -21.49 18.00 8.72
CA SER A 185 -22.39 16.99 8.14
C SER A 185 -23.57 16.75 9.06
N THR A 186 -24.76 16.75 8.51
CA THR A 186 -25.98 16.29 9.18
C THR A 186 -26.16 14.77 9.11
N LEU A 187 -25.25 14.08 8.42
CA LEU A 187 -25.28 12.64 8.28
C LEU A 187 -24.89 11.94 9.57
N PRO A 188 -25.46 10.75 9.86
CA PRO A 188 -24.97 9.92 10.94
C PRO A 188 -23.54 9.50 10.70
N ASP A 189 -22.73 9.48 11.76
CA ASP A 189 -21.39 8.93 11.73
C ASP A 189 -21.43 7.45 11.27
N PRO A 190 -20.75 7.08 10.16
CA PRO A 190 -20.82 5.72 9.63
C PRO A 190 -20.19 4.68 10.55
N ALA A 191 -19.30 5.07 11.46
CA ALA A 191 -18.70 4.17 12.43
C ALA A 191 -19.47 4.11 13.78
N GLN A 192 -20.70 4.61 13.83
CA GLN A 192 -21.62 4.29 14.93
C GLN A 192 -22.24 2.91 14.72
N THR A 193 -22.38 2.17 15.83
CA THR A 193 -23.10 0.89 15.84
C THR A 193 -24.48 1.05 15.25
N GLY A 194 -24.85 0.16 14.35
CA GLY A 194 -26.14 0.14 13.68
C GLY A 194 -27.26 -0.50 14.53
N PRO A 195 -28.47 -0.61 13.98
CA PRO A 195 -29.65 -1.06 14.73
C PRO A 195 -29.74 -2.59 14.90
N PHE A 196 -28.93 -3.39 14.21
CA PHE A 196 -29.04 -4.84 14.24
C PHE A 196 -28.26 -5.47 15.39
N THR A 197 -28.83 -6.49 16.02
CA THR A 197 -28.12 -7.38 16.93
C THR A 197 -27.19 -8.27 16.12
N VAL A 198 -25.92 -8.30 16.49
CA VAL A 198 -24.90 -9.10 15.79
C VAL A 198 -24.90 -10.53 16.33
N GLN A 199 -24.87 -11.48 15.43
CA GLN A 199 -24.63 -12.90 15.68
C GLN A 199 -23.29 -13.30 15.06
N THR A 200 -22.66 -14.34 15.62
CA THR A 200 -21.40 -14.88 15.10
C THR A 200 -21.52 -16.38 14.90
N LEU A 201 -20.79 -16.89 13.93
CA LEU A 201 -20.53 -18.31 13.75
C LEU A 201 -19.19 -18.52 13.04
N THR A 202 -18.70 -19.76 13.05
CA THR A 202 -17.54 -20.19 12.30
C THR A 202 -17.92 -21.31 11.33
N TYR A 203 -17.25 -21.31 10.19
CA TYR A 203 -17.32 -22.45 9.27
C TYR A 203 -15.92 -22.88 8.85
N GLY A 204 -15.72 -24.17 8.59
CA GLY A 204 -14.40 -24.67 8.27
C GLY A 204 -14.36 -26.17 8.04
N SER A 205 -13.15 -26.72 7.92
CA SER A 205 -12.92 -28.12 7.59
C SER A 205 -13.44 -29.12 8.65
N GLY A 206 -13.61 -28.70 9.90
CA GLY A 206 -13.88 -29.60 11.04
C GLY A 206 -12.68 -30.42 11.49
N THR A 207 -11.50 -30.19 10.87
CA THR A 207 -10.28 -30.98 11.10
C THR A 207 -9.05 -30.15 11.36
N ASP A 208 -9.21 -28.82 11.54
CA ASP A 208 -8.07 -27.93 11.86
C ASP A 208 -7.40 -28.38 13.17
N ARG A 209 -6.08 -28.54 13.12
CA ARG A 209 -5.28 -29.06 14.24
C ARG A 209 -4.84 -27.99 15.22
N HIS A 210 -4.86 -26.73 14.79
CA HIS A 210 -4.31 -25.60 15.50
C HIS A 210 -5.41 -24.72 16.07
N ARG A 211 -6.62 -24.75 15.48
CA ARG A 211 -7.73 -23.86 15.82
C ARG A 211 -9.02 -24.65 16.04
N PRO A 212 -9.45 -24.80 17.31
CA PRO A 212 -10.68 -25.53 17.63
C PRO A 212 -11.92 -25.00 16.90
N GLU A 213 -11.99 -23.67 16.69
CA GLU A 213 -13.11 -23.00 16.00
C GLU A 213 -13.27 -23.38 14.53
N PHE A 214 -12.25 -23.94 13.89
CA PHE A 214 -12.32 -24.52 12.54
C PHE A 214 -12.12 -26.05 12.56
N GLY A 215 -11.88 -26.59 13.76
CA GLY A 215 -11.75 -28.00 14.07
C GLY A 215 -12.97 -28.56 14.81
N ALA A 216 -12.76 -28.99 16.05
CA ALA A 216 -13.79 -29.68 16.84
C ALA A 216 -15.00 -28.79 17.22
N ASP A 217 -14.80 -27.47 17.34
CA ASP A 217 -15.82 -26.51 17.78
C ASP A 217 -16.42 -25.73 16.60
N VAL A 218 -16.21 -26.15 15.35
CA VAL A 218 -16.76 -25.51 14.17
C VAL A 218 -18.29 -25.58 14.13
N ASP A 219 -18.95 -24.45 13.87
CA ASP A 219 -20.42 -24.44 13.79
C ASP A 219 -20.95 -25.09 12.51
N VAL A 220 -20.24 -24.87 11.37
CA VAL A 220 -20.65 -25.43 10.07
C VAL A 220 -19.42 -26.06 9.36
N VAL A 221 -19.49 -27.36 9.10
CA VAL A 221 -18.44 -28.08 8.38
C VAL A 221 -18.54 -27.81 6.88
N THR A 222 -17.40 -27.53 6.23
CA THR A 222 -17.27 -27.30 4.79
C THR A 222 -16.35 -28.29 4.13
N THR A 223 -16.52 -28.49 2.82
CA THR A 223 -15.60 -29.32 2.02
C THR A 223 -14.37 -28.51 1.61
N SER A 224 -13.22 -29.21 1.43
CA SER A 224 -12.01 -28.63 0.88
C SER A 224 -12.12 -28.39 -0.64
N VAL A 225 -11.16 -27.63 -1.18
CA VAL A 225 -11.01 -27.36 -2.61
C VAL A 225 -9.59 -27.69 -3.07
N ASN A 226 -9.46 -28.06 -4.35
CA ASN A 226 -8.16 -28.36 -4.94
C ASN A 226 -7.53 -27.08 -5.52
N GLY A 227 -6.41 -26.63 -4.92
CA GLY A 227 -5.66 -25.45 -5.33
C GLY A 227 -4.29 -25.73 -5.95
N ASP A 228 -3.99 -26.99 -6.33
CA ASP A 228 -2.68 -27.40 -6.82
C ASP A 228 -2.18 -26.61 -8.05
N VAL A 229 -3.09 -26.17 -8.91
CA VAL A 229 -2.75 -25.38 -10.11
C VAL A 229 -2.35 -23.93 -9.82
N PHE A 230 -2.66 -23.42 -8.63
CA PHE A 230 -2.36 -22.03 -8.22
C PHE A 230 -1.14 -21.96 -7.31
N LEU A 231 -0.68 -23.06 -6.74
CA LEU A 231 0.35 -23.06 -5.71
C LEU A 231 1.64 -23.71 -6.19
N SER A 232 2.72 -22.98 -6.04
CA SER A 232 4.08 -23.51 -6.21
C SER A 232 4.86 -23.42 -4.90
N GLY A 233 5.73 -24.40 -4.65
CA GLY A 233 6.56 -24.39 -3.44
C GLY A 233 5.85 -24.85 -2.16
N TRP A 234 4.73 -25.57 -2.24
CA TRP A 234 4.10 -26.21 -1.09
C TRP A 234 4.96 -27.36 -0.57
N THR A 235 5.48 -27.21 0.66
CA THR A 235 6.44 -28.16 1.22
C THR A 235 5.76 -29.28 2.02
N LYS A 236 6.45 -30.44 2.14
CA LYS A 236 6.00 -31.53 3.02
C LYS A 236 5.91 -31.09 4.50
N LEU A 237 6.70 -30.11 4.90
CA LEU A 237 6.64 -29.54 6.25
C LEU A 237 5.34 -28.76 6.47
N ARG A 238 4.87 -28.03 5.46
CA ARG A 238 3.55 -27.37 5.47
C ARG A 238 2.43 -28.41 5.61
N THR A 239 2.44 -29.44 4.78
CA THR A 239 1.47 -30.55 4.88
C THR A 239 1.49 -31.20 6.27
N ALA A 240 2.69 -31.45 6.83
CA ALA A 240 2.82 -32.04 8.17
C ALA A 240 2.28 -31.13 9.27
N TYR A 241 2.50 -29.82 9.16
CA TYR A 241 2.00 -28.83 10.10
C TYR A 241 0.48 -28.71 10.01
N TRP A 242 -0.06 -28.39 8.85
CA TRP A 242 -1.49 -28.12 8.65
C TRP A 242 -2.35 -29.39 8.65
N GLY A 243 -1.80 -30.53 8.20
CA GLY A 243 -2.53 -31.80 8.08
C GLY A 243 -3.27 -31.99 6.76
N PHE A 244 -3.11 -31.07 5.82
CA PHE A 244 -3.63 -31.13 4.46
C PHE A 244 -2.56 -30.63 3.46
N GLY A 245 -2.75 -30.95 2.18
CA GLY A 245 -1.89 -30.47 1.08
C GLY A 245 -2.62 -29.47 0.19
N GLU A 246 -1.95 -29.05 -0.89
CA GLU A 246 -2.47 -28.13 -1.90
C GLU A 246 -3.72 -28.61 -2.60
N THR A 247 -3.96 -29.93 -2.60
CA THR A 247 -5.15 -30.55 -3.21
C THR A 247 -6.39 -30.55 -2.30
N GLU A 248 -6.24 -30.16 -1.03
CA GLU A 248 -7.29 -30.23 0.00
C GLU A 248 -7.34 -28.95 0.84
N LEU A 249 -7.26 -27.78 0.20
CA LEU A 249 -7.29 -26.50 0.89
C LEU A 249 -8.64 -26.30 1.60
N PRO A 250 -8.62 -25.95 2.89
CA PRO A 250 -9.85 -25.71 3.63
C PRO A 250 -10.50 -24.41 3.23
N ARG A 251 -11.82 -24.31 3.37
CA ARG A 251 -12.56 -23.05 3.32
C ARG A 251 -13.01 -22.74 4.71
N ASN A 252 -12.22 -21.98 5.45
CA ASN A 252 -12.48 -21.56 6.82
C ASN A 252 -12.85 -20.08 6.86
N GLY A 253 -13.77 -19.68 7.72
CA GLY A 253 -14.12 -18.26 7.90
C GLY A 253 -14.86 -17.98 9.19
N ARG A 254 -14.65 -16.77 9.73
CA ARG A 254 -15.39 -16.18 10.84
C ARG A 254 -16.48 -15.29 10.29
N VAL A 255 -17.67 -15.40 10.81
CA VAL A 255 -18.85 -14.69 10.33
C VAL A 255 -19.44 -13.82 11.42
N TRP A 256 -19.69 -12.57 11.09
CA TRP A 256 -20.55 -11.65 11.84
C TRP A 256 -21.76 -11.32 10.97
N TYR A 257 -22.95 -11.47 11.49
CA TYR A 257 -24.15 -11.26 10.70
C TYR A 257 -25.30 -10.68 11.53
N PRO A 258 -26.18 -9.88 10.89
CA PRO A 258 -27.33 -9.29 11.58
C PRO A 258 -28.39 -10.35 11.91
N LEU A 259 -28.98 -10.24 13.10
CA LEU A 259 -30.18 -10.99 13.43
C LEU A 259 -31.39 -10.38 12.70
N GLY A 260 -31.95 -11.11 11.74
CA GLY A 260 -33.06 -10.66 10.88
C GLY A 260 -33.32 -11.60 9.73
N ASP A 261 -34.32 -11.25 8.92
CA ASP A 261 -34.75 -12.08 7.79
C ASP A 261 -33.96 -11.80 6.52
N GLY A 262 -33.29 -10.65 6.41
CA GLY A 262 -32.52 -10.27 5.21
C GLY A 262 -33.41 -9.90 4.00
N PRO A 263 -32.93 -10.01 2.76
CA PRO A 263 -31.56 -10.36 2.43
C PRO A 263 -30.56 -9.24 2.74
N PHE A 264 -29.36 -9.62 3.20
CA PHE A 264 -28.29 -8.71 3.57
C PHE A 264 -27.13 -8.80 2.56
N PRO A 265 -26.47 -7.69 2.20
CA PRO A 265 -25.26 -7.70 1.41
C PRO A 265 -24.15 -8.55 2.06
N LEU A 266 -23.31 -9.16 1.20
CA LEU A 266 -22.22 -10.04 1.62
C LEU A 266 -20.87 -9.33 1.45
N VAL A 267 -20.07 -9.32 2.51
CA VAL A 267 -18.72 -8.74 2.55
C VAL A 267 -17.70 -9.81 2.95
N LEU A 268 -16.76 -10.13 2.10
CA LEU A 268 -15.63 -10.99 2.43
C LEU A 268 -14.41 -10.12 2.75
N VAL A 269 -13.71 -10.45 3.83
CA VAL A 269 -12.46 -9.81 4.26
C VAL A 269 -11.34 -10.83 4.19
N VAL A 270 -10.23 -10.51 3.55
CA VAL A 270 -9.06 -11.38 3.48
C VAL A 270 -7.80 -10.64 3.93
N HIS A 271 -7.01 -11.33 4.75
CA HIS A 271 -5.73 -10.83 5.24
C HIS A 271 -4.61 -11.03 4.23
N GLY A 272 -3.47 -10.38 4.45
CA GLY A 272 -2.24 -10.57 3.69
C GLY A 272 -1.31 -11.62 4.29
N ASN A 273 -0.02 -11.52 3.90
CA ASN A 273 1.01 -12.41 4.40
C ASN A 273 1.52 -11.95 5.77
N HIS A 274 1.50 -12.87 6.73
CA HIS A 274 2.07 -12.72 8.06
C HIS A 274 2.76 -14.04 8.47
N SER A 275 3.06 -14.24 9.75
CA SER A 275 3.48 -15.57 10.20
C SER A 275 2.32 -16.55 10.14
N MET A 276 2.54 -17.76 9.60
CA MET A 276 1.47 -18.76 9.48
C MET A 276 0.95 -19.28 10.84
N ASP A 277 1.68 -19.03 11.92
CA ASP A 277 1.36 -19.41 13.31
C ASP A 277 0.74 -18.24 14.11
N GLU A 278 0.62 -17.05 13.51
CA GLU A 278 -0.10 -15.89 14.04
C GLU A 278 -1.35 -15.65 13.19
N PHE A 279 -2.50 -16.18 13.64
CA PHE A 279 -3.73 -16.19 12.86
C PHE A 279 -4.30 -14.81 12.65
N SER A 280 -4.40 -14.37 11.41
CA SER A 280 -4.74 -13.00 11.01
C SER A 280 -6.24 -12.73 10.88
N ASP A 281 -7.04 -13.76 10.63
CA ASP A 281 -8.49 -13.65 10.42
C ASP A 281 -9.27 -13.03 11.60
N PRO A 282 -8.90 -13.23 12.89
CA PRO A 282 -9.60 -12.56 14.00
C PRO A 282 -9.39 -11.06 14.05
N GLY A 283 -8.33 -10.56 13.42
CA GLY A 283 -7.90 -9.17 13.53
C GLY A 283 -8.83 -8.14 12.87
N TYR A 284 -9.88 -8.58 12.18
CA TYR A 284 -10.90 -7.71 11.58
C TYR A 284 -12.25 -7.74 12.33
N ALA A 285 -12.27 -8.28 13.55
CA ALA A 285 -13.50 -8.34 14.35
C ALA A 285 -14.15 -6.95 14.54
N TYR A 286 -13.35 -5.89 14.72
CA TYR A 286 -13.85 -4.53 14.91
C TYR A 286 -14.62 -3.98 13.68
N LEU A 287 -14.26 -4.41 12.45
CA LEU A 287 -15.03 -4.13 11.24
C LEU A 287 -16.22 -5.09 11.11
N GLY A 288 -16.01 -6.37 11.39
CA GLY A 288 -17.06 -7.39 11.32
C GLY A 288 -18.26 -7.06 12.20
N GLU A 289 -18.02 -6.71 13.46
CA GLU A 289 -19.06 -6.33 14.42
C GLU A 289 -19.79 -5.05 14.01
N LEU A 290 -19.02 -4.02 13.60
CA LEU A 290 -19.61 -2.75 13.17
C LEU A 290 -20.51 -2.95 11.96
N LEU A 291 -19.98 -3.55 10.88
CA LEU A 291 -20.69 -3.74 9.62
C LEU A 291 -21.93 -4.66 9.80
N ALA A 292 -21.79 -5.74 10.57
CA ALA A 292 -22.93 -6.61 10.86
C ALA A 292 -24.02 -5.88 11.64
N SER A 293 -23.67 -5.00 12.59
CA SER A 293 -24.65 -4.17 13.29
C SER A 293 -25.41 -3.23 12.34
N ARG A 294 -24.86 -2.96 11.17
CA ARG A 294 -25.41 -2.07 10.14
C ARG A 294 -26.10 -2.81 8.99
N GLY A 295 -26.22 -4.13 9.09
CA GLY A 295 -26.99 -4.92 8.12
C GLY A 295 -26.16 -5.58 7.03
N PHE A 296 -24.88 -5.84 7.25
CA PHE A 296 -24.03 -6.61 6.35
C PHE A 296 -23.73 -8.00 6.93
N ILE A 297 -23.65 -9.03 6.10
CA ILE A 297 -23.03 -10.30 6.48
C ILE A 297 -21.53 -10.15 6.18
N VAL A 298 -20.69 -10.27 7.20
CA VAL A 298 -19.23 -10.09 7.07
C VAL A 298 -18.52 -11.40 7.37
N VAL A 299 -17.60 -11.76 6.51
CA VAL A 299 -16.83 -13.00 6.60
C VAL A 299 -15.35 -12.66 6.57
N SER A 300 -14.64 -12.93 7.65
CA SER A 300 -13.19 -12.92 7.63
C SER A 300 -12.68 -14.32 7.23
N VAL A 301 -12.11 -14.39 6.03
CA VAL A 301 -11.62 -15.63 5.43
C VAL A 301 -10.25 -15.97 6.00
N ASP A 302 -10.06 -17.23 6.36
CA ASP A 302 -8.77 -17.76 6.78
C ASP A 302 -7.95 -18.26 5.61
N GLU A 303 -6.84 -17.58 5.35
CA GLU A 303 -5.81 -18.00 4.40
C GLU A 303 -4.42 -18.08 5.06
N ASN A 304 -4.37 -18.28 6.40
CA ASN A 304 -3.11 -18.34 7.14
C ASN A 304 -2.19 -19.47 6.66
N PHE A 305 -2.75 -20.51 6.06
CA PHE A 305 -1.97 -21.60 5.46
C PHE A 305 -1.18 -21.17 4.20
N LEU A 306 -1.49 -20.03 3.60
CA LEU A 306 -0.72 -19.37 2.54
C LEU A 306 0.32 -18.39 3.08
N ASN A 307 0.35 -18.13 4.37
CA ASN A 307 1.29 -17.20 4.99
C ASN A 307 2.72 -17.75 5.07
N GLY A 308 3.69 -16.85 5.26
CA GLY A 308 5.10 -17.18 5.40
C GLY A 308 5.39 -18.03 6.63
N SER A 309 6.35 -18.93 6.53
CA SER A 309 6.82 -19.79 7.63
C SER A 309 8.33 -19.71 7.77
N ALA A 310 8.80 -19.26 8.93
CA ALA A 310 10.24 -19.22 9.21
C ALA A 310 10.89 -20.61 9.14
N VAL A 311 10.16 -21.68 9.50
CA VAL A 311 10.65 -23.06 9.53
C VAL A 311 10.45 -23.74 8.19
N ALA A 312 9.22 -23.74 7.64
CA ALA A 312 8.90 -24.46 6.42
C ALA A 312 9.61 -23.85 5.19
N ASP A 313 9.69 -22.53 5.13
CA ASP A 313 10.30 -21.84 3.98
C ASP A 313 11.84 -21.81 4.08
N TRP A 314 12.40 -21.68 5.28
CA TRP A 314 13.86 -21.62 5.46
C TRP A 314 14.54 -22.99 5.45
N LEU A 315 13.93 -24.00 6.06
CA LEU A 315 14.43 -25.38 6.06
C LEU A 315 13.96 -26.18 4.85
N GLY A 316 12.83 -25.80 4.25
CA GLY A 316 12.24 -26.50 3.10
C GLY A 316 12.94 -26.23 1.77
N GLN A 317 13.82 -25.23 1.69
CA GLN A 317 14.54 -24.76 0.49
C GLN A 317 13.62 -24.19 -0.62
N GLU A 318 12.31 -24.24 -0.45
CA GLU A 318 11.33 -23.67 -1.36
C GLU A 318 10.42 -22.72 -0.57
N LYS A 319 10.25 -21.51 -1.06
CA LYS A 319 9.24 -20.57 -0.57
C LYS A 319 7.95 -20.81 -1.31
N LEU A 320 6.84 -20.79 -0.60
CA LEU A 320 5.56 -20.53 -1.23
C LEU A 320 5.67 -19.16 -1.89
N SER A 321 5.49 -19.09 -3.20
CA SER A 321 5.63 -17.88 -3.99
C SER A 321 4.44 -17.72 -4.92
N GLU A 322 4.16 -16.46 -5.28
CA GLU A 322 3.12 -16.13 -6.26
C GLU A 322 1.70 -16.56 -5.83
N GLU A 323 1.45 -16.64 -4.51
CA GLU A 323 0.18 -17.14 -3.97
C GLU A 323 -1.00 -16.15 -4.05
N ASN A 324 -0.85 -14.95 -4.64
CA ASN A 324 -1.92 -13.97 -4.70
C ASN A 324 -3.07 -14.36 -5.65
N ASP A 325 -2.77 -15.13 -6.68
CA ASP A 325 -3.78 -15.77 -7.52
C ASP A 325 -4.58 -16.82 -6.78
N ALA A 326 -3.90 -17.67 -5.96
CA ALA A 326 -4.54 -18.63 -5.09
C ALA A 326 -5.46 -17.96 -4.06
N ARG A 327 -5.01 -16.85 -3.44
CA ARG A 327 -5.81 -16.06 -2.50
C ARG A 327 -7.06 -15.51 -3.17
N GLY A 328 -6.90 -14.90 -4.35
CA GLY A 328 -8.03 -14.36 -5.11
C GLY A 328 -9.00 -15.45 -5.56
N TRP A 329 -8.50 -16.59 -6.01
CA TRP A 329 -9.32 -17.73 -6.39
C TRP A 329 -10.08 -18.32 -5.19
N LEU A 330 -9.47 -18.46 -4.01
CA LEU A 330 -10.13 -18.96 -2.81
C LEU A 330 -11.32 -18.08 -2.41
N LEU A 331 -11.23 -16.75 -2.55
CA LEU A 331 -12.37 -15.87 -2.31
C LEU A 331 -13.57 -16.23 -3.20
N LEU A 332 -13.33 -16.55 -4.47
CA LEU A 332 -14.40 -17.00 -5.39
C LEU A 332 -14.98 -18.36 -4.98
N GLU A 333 -14.16 -19.26 -4.43
CA GLU A 333 -14.62 -20.55 -3.89
C GLU A 333 -15.43 -20.35 -2.58
N HIS A 334 -15.11 -19.32 -1.78
CA HIS A 334 -15.96 -18.92 -0.67
C HIS A 334 -17.29 -18.34 -1.17
N LEU A 335 -17.30 -17.47 -2.18
CA LEU A 335 -18.54 -16.95 -2.76
C LEU A 335 -19.43 -18.07 -3.33
N ARG A 336 -18.81 -19.10 -3.94
CA ARG A 336 -19.55 -20.29 -4.42
C ARG A 336 -20.22 -21.05 -3.26
N LEU A 337 -19.54 -21.18 -2.12
CA LEU A 337 -20.10 -21.78 -0.92
C LEU A 337 -21.28 -20.96 -0.39
N TRP A 338 -21.14 -19.63 -0.32
CA TRP A 338 -22.17 -18.72 0.15
C TRP A 338 -23.39 -18.70 -0.78
N ARG A 339 -23.21 -18.78 -2.11
CA ARG A 339 -24.30 -18.95 -3.06
C ARG A 339 -25.07 -20.25 -2.82
N ALA A 340 -24.37 -21.36 -2.59
CA ALA A 340 -24.99 -22.63 -2.26
C ALA A 340 -25.79 -22.56 -0.94
N TRP A 341 -25.29 -21.85 0.06
CA TRP A 341 -26.02 -21.65 1.33
C TRP A 341 -27.26 -20.79 1.18
N GLN A 342 -27.24 -19.79 0.32
CA GLN A 342 -28.41 -18.99 -0.02
C GLN A 342 -29.56 -19.85 -0.61
N GLU A 343 -29.23 -20.91 -1.32
CA GLU A 343 -30.18 -21.77 -2.04
C GLU A 343 -30.57 -23.03 -1.26
N THR A 344 -29.84 -23.35 -0.17
CA THR A 344 -30.03 -24.62 0.58
C THR A 344 -30.91 -24.39 1.81
N ALA A 345 -32.11 -25.00 1.85
CA ALA A 345 -33.09 -24.80 2.88
C ALA A 345 -32.64 -25.13 4.32
N VAL A 346 -31.65 -26.01 4.50
CA VAL A 346 -31.10 -26.34 5.82
C VAL A 346 -29.96 -25.41 6.24
N SER A 347 -29.55 -24.49 5.40
CA SER A 347 -28.52 -23.50 5.73
C SER A 347 -29.08 -22.45 6.69
N PRO A 348 -28.30 -21.96 7.66
CA PRO A 348 -28.68 -20.82 8.50
C PRO A 348 -28.86 -19.53 7.70
N PHE A 349 -28.34 -19.47 6.46
CA PHE A 349 -28.38 -18.32 5.56
C PHE A 349 -29.37 -18.49 4.39
N TYR A 350 -30.25 -19.50 4.44
CA TYR A 350 -31.25 -19.70 3.40
C TYR A 350 -32.11 -18.44 3.20
N HIS A 351 -32.08 -17.89 1.97
CA HIS A 351 -32.75 -16.63 1.57
C HIS A 351 -32.35 -15.37 2.36
N LYS A 352 -31.23 -15.39 3.10
CA LYS A 352 -30.78 -14.25 3.88
C LYS A 352 -29.67 -13.42 3.24
N ILE A 353 -29.10 -13.89 2.12
CA ILE A 353 -27.95 -13.26 1.47
C ILE A 353 -28.41 -12.54 0.19
N ASP A 354 -28.02 -11.29 0.04
CA ASP A 354 -28.17 -10.58 -1.24
C ASP A 354 -26.92 -10.82 -2.11
N MET A 355 -27.00 -11.83 -2.96
CA MET A 355 -25.89 -12.18 -3.88
C MET A 355 -25.72 -11.18 -5.02
N THR A 356 -26.58 -10.15 -5.14
CA THR A 356 -26.43 -9.04 -6.08
C THR A 356 -25.66 -7.85 -5.51
N ARG A 357 -25.25 -7.96 -4.23
CA ARG A 357 -24.56 -6.90 -3.47
C ARG A 357 -23.38 -7.49 -2.69
N ILE A 358 -22.28 -7.73 -3.40
CA ILE A 358 -21.08 -8.35 -2.84
C ILE A 358 -19.95 -7.31 -2.80
N ALA A 359 -19.22 -7.25 -1.67
CA ALA A 359 -17.97 -6.54 -1.56
C ALA A 359 -16.83 -7.46 -1.11
N LEU A 360 -15.63 -7.14 -1.57
CA LEU A 360 -14.39 -7.79 -1.15
C LEU A 360 -13.47 -6.76 -0.50
N ILE A 361 -12.96 -7.06 0.69
CA ILE A 361 -11.99 -6.25 1.44
C ILE A 361 -10.70 -7.06 1.57
N GLY A 362 -9.58 -6.48 1.16
CA GLY A 362 -8.29 -7.13 1.28
C GLY A 362 -7.25 -6.23 1.93
N HIS A 363 -6.39 -6.82 2.77
CA HIS A 363 -5.30 -6.11 3.43
C HIS A 363 -3.94 -6.65 2.95
N SER A 364 -2.98 -5.75 2.63
CA SER A 364 -1.65 -6.16 2.18
C SER A 364 -1.72 -7.00 0.89
N ARG A 365 -1.18 -8.23 0.87
CA ARG A 365 -1.36 -9.18 -0.25
C ARG A 365 -2.84 -9.51 -0.50
N GLY A 366 -3.66 -9.51 0.56
CA GLY A 366 -5.10 -9.63 0.41
C GLY A 366 -5.72 -8.49 -0.41
N GLY A 367 -5.12 -7.28 -0.35
CA GLY A 367 -5.55 -6.14 -1.15
C GLY A 367 -5.35 -6.34 -2.66
N GLU A 368 -4.28 -7.01 -3.10
CA GLU A 368 -4.15 -7.45 -4.49
C GLU A 368 -5.05 -8.67 -4.77
N ALA A 369 -5.17 -9.59 -3.81
CA ALA A 369 -6.01 -10.78 -3.99
C ALA A 369 -7.48 -10.46 -4.26
N VAL A 370 -8.06 -9.41 -3.66
CA VAL A 370 -9.44 -8.99 -3.97
C VAL A 370 -9.56 -8.41 -5.37
N ALA A 371 -8.50 -7.76 -5.89
CA ALA A 371 -8.45 -7.34 -7.29
C ALA A 371 -8.34 -8.55 -8.24
N VAL A 372 -7.51 -9.54 -7.88
CA VAL A 372 -7.42 -10.84 -8.60
C VAL A 372 -8.79 -11.52 -8.64
N ALA A 373 -9.48 -11.64 -7.50
CA ALA A 373 -10.81 -12.24 -7.43
C ALA A 373 -11.81 -11.53 -8.34
N ALA A 374 -11.86 -10.20 -8.31
CA ALA A 374 -12.74 -9.40 -9.16
C ALA A 374 -12.42 -9.57 -10.65
N ALA A 375 -11.14 -9.67 -11.03
CA ALA A 375 -10.72 -9.94 -12.39
C ALA A 375 -11.05 -11.38 -12.81
N PHE A 376 -10.72 -12.40 -12.01
CA PHE A 376 -11.01 -13.81 -12.30
C PHE A 376 -12.52 -14.08 -12.42
N ASN A 377 -13.34 -13.37 -11.66
CA ASN A 377 -14.80 -13.46 -11.74
C ASN A 377 -15.34 -13.20 -13.15
N ARG A 378 -14.61 -12.44 -13.98
CA ARG A 378 -15.00 -12.08 -15.35
C ARG A 378 -14.31 -12.91 -16.42
N LEU A 379 -13.29 -13.70 -16.05
CA LEU A 379 -12.53 -14.51 -16.98
C LEU A 379 -13.16 -15.88 -17.19
N PRO A 380 -13.15 -16.42 -18.43
CA PRO A 380 -13.63 -17.78 -18.69
C PRO A 380 -12.61 -18.87 -18.33
N ARG A 381 -11.35 -18.47 -18.08
CA ARG A 381 -10.25 -19.41 -17.82
C ARG A 381 -9.16 -18.76 -16.94
N TYR A 382 -8.45 -19.61 -16.21
CA TYR A 382 -7.27 -19.19 -15.48
C TYR A 382 -6.14 -18.80 -16.46
N PRO A 383 -5.57 -17.57 -16.34
CA PRO A 383 -4.59 -17.08 -17.31
C PRO A 383 -3.32 -17.91 -17.43
N ASP A 384 -2.78 -18.41 -16.30
CA ASP A 384 -1.53 -19.16 -16.29
C ASP A 384 -1.71 -20.66 -16.59
N TYR A 385 -2.95 -21.15 -16.54
CA TYR A 385 -3.28 -22.52 -16.91
C TYR A 385 -4.65 -22.61 -17.57
N ALA A 386 -4.73 -22.24 -18.84
CA ALA A 386 -5.98 -22.10 -19.60
C ALA A 386 -6.80 -23.40 -19.78
N THR A 387 -6.26 -24.57 -19.34
CA THR A 387 -7.04 -25.82 -19.25
C THR A 387 -8.08 -25.72 -18.13
N MET A 388 -7.79 -24.98 -17.05
CA MET A 388 -8.73 -24.70 -15.99
C MET A 388 -9.75 -23.67 -16.45
N ARG A 389 -11.03 -24.02 -16.29
CA ARG A 389 -12.14 -23.14 -16.62
C ARG A 389 -12.69 -22.46 -15.40
N PHE A 390 -12.90 -21.16 -15.50
CA PHE A 390 -13.66 -20.40 -14.55
C PHE A 390 -15.13 -20.37 -14.96
N ASN A 391 -16.00 -20.45 -14.01
CA ASN A 391 -17.43 -20.32 -14.17
C ASN A 391 -17.97 -19.50 -12.99
N TYR A 392 -17.42 -18.29 -12.86
CA TYR A 392 -17.81 -17.32 -11.86
C TYR A 392 -18.60 -16.21 -12.56
N ASP A 393 -19.62 -15.71 -11.89
CA ASP A 393 -20.53 -14.66 -12.38
C ASP A 393 -21.17 -13.94 -11.19
N PHE A 394 -20.35 -13.64 -10.18
CA PHE A 394 -20.82 -12.97 -8.97
C PHE A 394 -20.96 -11.46 -9.21
N ASP A 395 -21.98 -10.84 -8.62
CA ASP A 395 -22.17 -9.40 -8.63
C ASP A 395 -21.24 -8.73 -7.57
N ILE A 396 -19.93 -8.76 -7.83
CA ILE A 396 -18.94 -8.06 -7.02
C ILE A 396 -19.04 -6.58 -7.38
N ARG A 397 -19.70 -5.79 -6.51
CA ARG A 397 -19.92 -4.37 -6.73
C ARG A 397 -18.82 -3.48 -6.19
N ALA A 398 -18.15 -3.93 -5.12
CA ALA A 398 -17.16 -3.12 -4.43
C ALA A 398 -15.91 -3.91 -4.07
N VAL A 399 -14.75 -3.28 -4.23
CA VAL A 399 -13.44 -3.78 -3.85
C VAL A 399 -12.78 -2.73 -2.97
N ILE A 400 -12.32 -3.13 -1.79
CA ILE A 400 -11.60 -2.29 -0.84
C ILE A 400 -10.22 -2.90 -0.60
N ALA A 401 -9.17 -2.13 -0.85
CA ALA A 401 -7.79 -2.52 -0.65
C ALA A 401 -7.16 -1.69 0.47
N ILE A 402 -6.73 -2.34 1.56
CA ILE A 402 -6.11 -1.70 2.72
C ILE A 402 -4.62 -1.98 2.67
N ALA A 403 -3.80 -0.93 2.59
CA ALA A 403 -2.34 -1.00 2.50
C ALA A 403 -1.86 -2.08 1.51
N PRO A 404 -2.40 -2.14 0.28
CA PRO A 404 -2.20 -3.27 -0.61
C PRO A 404 -0.80 -3.26 -1.22
N VAL A 405 -0.29 -4.45 -1.53
CA VAL A 405 0.74 -4.62 -2.56
C VAL A 405 0.09 -4.55 -3.95
N ASP A 406 0.89 -4.31 -4.98
CA ASP A 406 0.44 -4.37 -6.37
C ASP A 406 1.53 -4.99 -7.26
N GLY A 407 1.11 -5.75 -8.24
CA GLY A 407 2.00 -6.35 -9.24
C GLY A 407 2.77 -7.58 -8.77
N GLN A 408 2.36 -8.24 -7.69
CA GLN A 408 2.87 -9.56 -7.32
C GLN A 408 2.24 -10.67 -8.18
N TYR A 409 1.02 -10.46 -8.67
CA TYR A 409 0.42 -11.32 -9.68
C TYR A 409 0.22 -10.54 -10.99
N LYS A 410 0.97 -10.92 -12.03
CA LYS A 410 0.91 -10.31 -13.37
C LYS A 410 0.97 -11.40 -14.43
N PRO A 411 -0.16 -11.99 -14.83
CA PRO A 411 -0.19 -13.00 -15.87
C PRO A 411 0.37 -12.43 -17.19
N ALA A 412 1.32 -13.14 -17.80
CA ALA A 412 2.04 -12.68 -18.98
C ALA A 412 2.71 -11.29 -18.81
N ASP A 413 3.11 -10.92 -17.59
CA ASP A 413 3.68 -9.62 -17.20
C ASP A 413 2.72 -8.43 -17.41
N VAL A 414 1.42 -8.67 -17.48
CA VAL A 414 0.39 -7.65 -17.63
C VAL A 414 -0.27 -7.38 -16.27
N PRO A 415 -0.23 -6.14 -15.76
CA PRO A 415 -0.95 -5.77 -14.54
C PRO A 415 -2.46 -5.96 -14.71
N LEU A 416 -3.14 -6.38 -13.63
CA LEU A 416 -4.56 -6.67 -13.66
C LEU A 416 -5.41 -5.40 -13.85
N PRO A 417 -6.27 -5.32 -14.89
CA PRO A 417 -7.26 -4.27 -15.00
C PRO A 417 -8.51 -4.62 -14.19
N LEU A 418 -9.17 -3.62 -13.63
CA LEU A 418 -10.52 -3.73 -13.09
C LEU A 418 -11.47 -2.86 -13.87
N GLN A 419 -12.68 -3.37 -14.12
CA GLN A 419 -13.70 -2.66 -14.88
C GLN A 419 -15.05 -2.71 -14.17
N ASP A 420 -15.76 -1.58 -14.14
CA ASP A 420 -17.13 -1.47 -13.64
C ASP A 420 -17.30 -2.11 -12.24
N VAL A 421 -16.50 -1.61 -11.31
CA VAL A 421 -16.53 -1.94 -9.89
C VAL A 421 -16.18 -0.70 -9.08
N HIS A 422 -16.87 -0.46 -7.97
CA HIS A 422 -16.45 0.58 -7.02
C HIS A 422 -15.12 0.17 -6.37
N TYR A 423 -14.17 1.10 -6.25
CA TYR A 423 -12.86 0.80 -5.70
C TYR A 423 -12.46 1.81 -4.62
N LEU A 424 -12.05 1.30 -3.46
CA LEU A 424 -11.46 2.12 -2.38
C LEU A 424 -10.09 1.58 -2.04
N VAL A 425 -9.10 2.46 -1.95
CA VAL A 425 -7.79 2.13 -1.41
C VAL A 425 -7.47 3.01 -0.21
N LEU A 426 -7.01 2.39 0.88
CA LEU A 426 -6.51 3.04 2.09
C LEU A 426 -5.02 2.76 2.23
N GLN A 427 -4.19 3.79 2.49
CA GLN A 427 -2.76 3.65 2.71
C GLN A 427 -2.30 4.49 3.90
N GLY A 428 -1.39 3.95 4.71
CA GLY A 428 -0.73 4.68 5.78
C GLY A 428 0.59 5.32 5.33
N SER A 429 0.85 6.55 5.73
CA SER A 429 2.12 7.24 5.43
C SER A 429 3.32 6.56 6.10
N HIS A 430 3.10 5.96 7.26
CA HIS A 430 4.11 5.30 8.10
C HIS A 430 4.10 3.78 7.95
N ASP A 431 3.57 3.29 6.83
CA ASP A 431 3.63 1.87 6.47
C ASP A 431 5.11 1.44 6.33
N MET A 432 5.53 0.52 7.19
CA MET A 432 6.91 0.04 7.26
C MET A 432 7.09 -1.27 6.49
N ASP A 433 6.02 -1.84 5.95
CA ASP A 433 6.03 -3.05 5.12
C ASP A 433 5.84 -2.72 3.64
N VAL A 434 4.70 -2.18 3.26
CA VAL A 434 4.45 -1.60 1.94
C VAL A 434 4.80 -0.11 2.00
N THR A 435 6.09 0.20 1.88
CA THR A 435 6.66 1.51 2.23
C THR A 435 6.30 2.66 1.30
N THR A 436 5.57 2.40 0.21
CA THR A 436 5.05 3.39 -0.73
C THR A 436 3.60 3.10 -1.06
N PHE A 437 2.87 4.09 -1.59
CA PHE A 437 1.43 3.95 -1.92
C PHE A 437 1.22 3.12 -3.20
N MET A 438 1.59 1.84 -3.15
CA MET A 438 1.50 0.93 -4.31
C MET A 438 0.05 0.73 -4.78
N GLY A 439 -0.93 0.79 -3.87
CA GLY A 439 -2.34 0.65 -4.21
C GLY A 439 -2.88 1.69 -5.18
N GLN A 440 -2.18 2.81 -5.35
CA GLN A 440 -2.51 3.80 -6.35
C GLN A 440 -2.37 3.24 -7.78
N GLN A 441 -1.41 2.34 -8.04
CA GLN A 441 -1.28 1.69 -9.36
C GLN A 441 -2.53 0.91 -9.75
N GLN A 442 -3.13 0.17 -8.80
CA GLN A 442 -4.39 -0.52 -9.05
C GLN A 442 -5.56 0.47 -9.19
N TYR A 443 -5.59 1.55 -8.40
CA TYR A 443 -6.59 2.62 -8.52
C TYR A 443 -6.60 3.20 -9.94
N ASP A 444 -5.43 3.48 -10.49
CA ASP A 444 -5.27 4.06 -11.82
C ASP A 444 -5.73 3.08 -12.93
N ARG A 445 -5.67 1.76 -12.70
CA ARG A 445 -6.14 0.72 -13.64
C ARG A 445 -7.62 0.33 -13.49
N VAL A 446 -8.37 1.00 -12.61
CA VAL A 446 -9.83 0.82 -12.54
C VAL A 446 -10.50 1.71 -13.56
N HIS A 447 -11.26 1.13 -14.48
CA HIS A 447 -11.95 1.82 -15.58
C HIS A 447 -13.45 1.64 -15.50
N PHE A 448 -14.17 2.63 -16.00
CA PHE A 448 -15.63 2.61 -16.06
C PHE A 448 -16.09 2.71 -17.52
N SER A 449 -16.95 1.78 -17.94
CA SER A 449 -17.56 1.79 -19.27
C SER A 449 -18.90 2.52 -19.30
N GLY A 450 -19.37 3.01 -18.16
CA GLY A 450 -20.63 3.69 -17.94
C GLY A 450 -21.21 3.26 -16.58
N GLY A 451 -22.44 3.63 -16.30
CA GLY A 451 -23.09 3.33 -15.01
C GLY A 451 -22.78 4.37 -13.93
N ASP A 452 -22.95 4.00 -12.68
CA ASP A 452 -22.78 4.88 -11.52
C ASP A 452 -21.64 4.42 -10.59
N TRP A 453 -20.49 4.10 -11.17
CA TRP A 453 -19.31 3.64 -10.47
C TRP A 453 -18.45 4.82 -9.99
N PHE A 454 -17.75 4.63 -8.89
CA PHE A 454 -16.71 5.55 -8.43
C PHE A 454 -15.55 4.83 -7.77
N LYS A 455 -14.41 5.49 -7.76
CA LYS A 455 -13.21 5.05 -7.05
C LYS A 455 -12.67 6.17 -6.16
N ALA A 456 -12.09 5.78 -5.02
CA ALA A 456 -11.49 6.70 -4.07
C ALA A 456 -10.17 6.15 -3.53
N ALA A 457 -9.23 7.05 -3.27
CA ALA A 457 -7.97 6.74 -2.58
C ALA A 457 -7.85 7.64 -1.35
N VAL A 458 -7.39 7.07 -0.24
CA VAL A 458 -7.22 7.78 1.02
C VAL A 458 -5.84 7.45 1.60
N TYR A 459 -5.03 8.49 1.76
CA TYR A 459 -3.73 8.42 2.41
C TYR A 459 -3.84 8.99 3.81
N VAL A 460 -3.52 8.17 4.82
CA VAL A 460 -3.71 8.52 6.25
C VAL A 460 -2.36 8.79 6.88
N TYR A 461 -2.10 10.05 7.29
CA TYR A 461 -0.85 10.41 7.91
C TYR A 461 -0.73 9.82 9.31
N GLY A 462 0.44 9.23 9.62
CA GLY A 462 0.70 8.55 10.88
C GLY A 462 0.20 7.10 10.96
N ALA A 463 -0.58 6.61 10.00
CA ALA A 463 -0.99 5.21 9.98
C ALA A 463 0.14 4.30 9.48
N ASN A 464 0.25 3.09 10.07
CA ASN A 464 1.18 2.03 9.67
C ASN A 464 0.47 0.90 8.92
N HIS A 465 1.23 -0.15 8.56
CA HIS A 465 0.68 -1.32 7.89
C HIS A 465 -0.20 -2.15 8.82
N GLY A 466 0.34 -2.55 9.97
CA GLY A 466 -0.23 -3.59 10.80
C GLY A 466 -1.49 -3.22 11.56
N GLN A 467 -1.62 -1.98 12.06
CA GLN A 467 -2.71 -1.58 12.97
C GLN A 467 -4.12 -1.60 12.33
N PHE A 468 -4.24 -1.80 11.02
CA PHE A 468 -5.52 -2.12 10.38
C PHE A 468 -6.01 -3.53 10.72
N ASN A 469 -5.14 -4.37 11.30
CA ASN A 469 -5.46 -5.69 11.83
C ASN A 469 -5.02 -5.77 13.29
N THR A 470 -5.92 -6.05 14.21
CA THR A 470 -5.65 -6.02 15.66
C THR A 470 -4.63 -7.08 16.12
N VAL A 471 -4.37 -8.11 15.30
CA VAL A 471 -3.34 -9.14 15.58
C VAL A 471 -1.95 -8.64 15.20
N TRP A 472 -1.82 -7.86 14.12
CA TRP A 472 -0.53 -7.42 13.60
C TRP A 472 0.06 -6.24 14.39
N GLY A 473 -0.78 -5.32 14.86
CA GLY A 473 -0.40 -4.21 15.72
C GLY A 473 0.60 -3.24 15.08
N ASP A 474 1.50 -2.67 15.92
CA ASP A 474 2.47 -1.64 15.53
C ASP A 474 3.81 -2.20 15.01
N THR A 475 3.89 -3.51 14.75
CA THR A 475 5.13 -4.20 14.42
C THR A 475 5.15 -4.70 12.97
N ASP A 476 5.10 -3.80 12.00
CA ASP A 476 5.10 -4.12 10.56
C ASP A 476 6.31 -4.95 10.10
N ARG A 477 7.33 -5.09 10.92
CA ARG A 477 8.56 -5.85 10.62
C ARG A 477 8.92 -6.79 11.77
N TRP A 478 9.51 -7.90 11.42
CA TRP A 478 9.99 -8.91 12.38
C TRP A 478 11.07 -8.37 13.31
N THR A 479 11.03 -8.82 14.56
CA THR A 479 12.11 -8.57 15.53
C THR A 479 13.40 -9.29 15.07
N PRO A 480 14.59 -8.63 15.15
CA PRO A 480 14.85 -7.35 15.79
C PRO A 480 14.81 -6.13 14.84
N GLY A 481 14.53 -6.29 13.55
CA GLY A 481 14.50 -5.22 12.57
C GLY A 481 13.61 -4.05 13.01
N ILE A 482 12.44 -4.36 13.55
CA ILE A 482 11.48 -3.37 14.05
C ILE A 482 12.07 -2.42 15.11
N LEU A 483 13.08 -2.85 15.87
CA LEU A 483 13.74 -2.02 16.89
C LEU A 483 14.50 -0.82 16.32
N LEU A 484 14.71 -0.77 15.00
CA LEU A 484 15.31 0.36 14.29
C LEU A 484 14.28 1.34 13.74
N TYR A 485 13.01 0.97 13.70
CA TYR A 485 11.93 1.77 13.17
C TYR A 485 11.41 2.79 14.18
N ASN A 486 10.93 3.92 13.67
CA ASN A 486 10.40 5.03 14.43
C ASN A 486 8.91 4.86 14.69
N ARG A 487 8.54 3.99 15.64
CA ARG A 487 7.16 3.72 16.03
C ARG A 487 6.52 4.86 16.82
N GLY A 488 7.33 5.82 17.30
CA GLY A 488 6.83 7.00 18.03
C GLY A 488 6.00 7.96 17.16
N GLN A 489 6.04 7.80 15.83
CA GLN A 489 5.25 8.59 14.87
C GLN A 489 3.95 7.90 14.43
N LEU A 490 3.62 6.76 15.00
CA LEU A 490 2.38 6.07 14.64
C LEU A 490 1.18 6.66 15.37
N LEU A 491 0.06 6.71 14.67
CA LEU A 491 -1.24 6.94 15.32
C LEU A 491 -1.52 5.84 16.34
N PRO A 492 -2.25 6.14 17.42
CA PRO A 492 -2.79 5.11 18.27
C PRO A 492 -3.62 4.09 17.47
N GLU A 493 -3.49 2.81 17.81
CA GLU A 493 -4.17 1.72 17.11
C GLU A 493 -5.68 1.96 16.98
N THR A 494 -6.32 2.41 18.06
CA THR A 494 -7.77 2.70 18.09
C THR A 494 -8.15 3.85 17.13
N GLU A 495 -7.28 4.82 16.95
CA GLU A 495 -7.51 5.92 16.01
C GLU A 495 -7.35 5.44 14.55
N GLN A 496 -6.31 4.65 14.25
CA GLN A 496 -6.15 4.09 12.92
C GLN A 496 -7.32 3.17 12.56
N GLN A 497 -7.78 2.31 13.49
CA GLN A 497 -8.97 1.48 13.29
C GLN A 497 -10.23 2.32 13.13
N ARG A 498 -10.35 3.44 13.87
CA ARG A 498 -11.45 4.37 13.71
C ARG A 498 -11.51 4.97 12.30
N ALA A 499 -10.37 5.40 11.75
CA ALA A 499 -10.30 5.88 10.38
C ALA A 499 -10.76 4.79 9.39
N ALA A 500 -10.30 3.54 9.55
CA ALA A 500 -10.75 2.42 8.74
C ALA A 500 -12.26 2.18 8.87
N GLN A 501 -12.81 2.19 10.08
CA GLN A 501 -14.25 2.05 10.31
C GLN A 501 -15.06 3.11 9.57
N VAL A 502 -14.63 4.38 9.62
CA VAL A 502 -15.33 5.48 8.95
C VAL A 502 -15.31 5.30 7.44
N PHE A 503 -14.11 5.15 6.83
CA PHE A 503 -14.00 5.07 5.38
C PHE A 503 -14.59 3.79 4.81
N VAL A 504 -14.32 2.63 5.42
CA VAL A 504 -14.86 1.34 4.94
C VAL A 504 -16.38 1.33 5.04
N THR A 505 -16.94 1.74 6.16
CA THR A 505 -18.39 1.72 6.34
C THR A 505 -19.10 2.73 5.44
N ALA A 506 -18.59 3.98 5.35
CA ALA A 506 -19.14 4.98 4.42
C ALA A 506 -19.13 4.48 2.96
N PHE A 507 -18.06 3.79 2.55
CA PHE A 507 -17.96 3.24 1.20
C PHE A 507 -18.98 2.12 0.96
N LEU A 508 -19.14 1.19 1.90
CA LEU A 508 -20.11 0.11 1.77
C LEU A 508 -21.57 0.60 1.84
N GLU A 509 -21.83 1.61 2.67
CA GLU A 509 -23.15 2.26 2.70
C GLU A 509 -23.48 2.93 1.36
N ALA A 510 -22.48 3.62 0.76
CA ALA A 510 -22.66 4.26 -0.55
C ALA A 510 -22.84 3.25 -1.68
N THR A 511 -22.15 2.11 -1.64
CA THR A 511 -22.06 1.18 -2.79
C THR A 511 -22.99 -0.03 -2.71
N LEU A 512 -23.27 -0.56 -1.52
CA LEU A 512 -24.11 -1.74 -1.33
C LEU A 512 -25.51 -1.38 -0.76
N HIS A 513 -25.61 -0.39 0.12
CA HIS A 513 -26.90 0.12 0.58
C HIS A 513 -27.42 1.28 -0.29
N GLU A 514 -26.62 1.73 -1.27
CA GLU A 514 -26.97 2.80 -2.22
C GLU A 514 -27.34 4.13 -1.51
N THR A 515 -26.74 4.37 -0.34
CA THR A 515 -26.93 5.60 0.44
C THR A 515 -26.04 6.70 -0.13
N ALA A 516 -26.53 7.33 -1.22
CA ALA A 516 -25.74 8.23 -2.09
C ALA A 516 -25.01 9.36 -1.35
N VAL A 517 -25.57 9.85 -0.25
CA VAL A 517 -24.97 10.93 0.57
C VAL A 517 -23.60 10.59 1.16
N TYR A 518 -23.26 9.31 1.39
CA TYR A 518 -21.92 8.92 1.80
C TYR A 518 -20.91 8.94 0.63
N ARG A 519 -21.36 8.97 -0.63
CA ARG A 519 -20.47 9.18 -1.77
C ARG A 519 -19.84 10.56 -1.76
N ASP A 520 -20.58 11.58 -1.33
CA ASP A 520 -20.07 12.95 -1.23
C ASP A 520 -18.94 13.09 -0.20
N PHE A 521 -18.91 12.23 0.82
CA PHE A 521 -17.81 12.14 1.77
C PHE A 521 -16.47 11.75 1.12
N PHE A 522 -16.49 11.01 0.02
CA PHE A 522 -15.27 10.67 -0.75
C PHE A 522 -14.86 11.80 -1.71
N ARG A 523 -15.79 12.67 -2.13
CA ARG A 523 -15.48 13.89 -2.86
C ARG A 523 -14.85 14.96 -1.96
N ASP A 524 -15.40 15.06 -0.75
CA ASP A 524 -14.94 15.99 0.29
C ASP A 524 -15.22 15.39 1.68
N TYR A 525 -14.16 14.98 2.39
CA TYR A 525 -14.31 14.37 3.71
C TYR A 525 -14.56 15.38 4.83
N ARG A 526 -14.29 16.68 4.61
CA ARG A 526 -14.29 17.71 5.64
C ARG A 526 -15.64 17.91 6.35
N PRO A 527 -16.80 17.82 5.68
CA PRO A 527 -18.09 17.84 6.38
C PRO A 527 -18.21 16.75 7.44
N GLY A 528 -17.58 15.58 7.23
CA GLY A 528 -17.52 14.45 8.16
C GLY A 528 -16.25 14.39 9.00
N ALA A 529 -15.41 15.42 9.03
CA ALA A 529 -14.12 15.41 9.74
C ALA A 529 -14.28 15.08 11.23
N ALA A 530 -15.41 15.43 11.86
CA ALA A 530 -15.70 15.11 13.25
C ALA A 530 -15.83 13.60 13.53
N TRP A 531 -15.98 12.76 12.52
CA TRP A 531 -16.03 11.30 12.64
C TRP A 531 -14.65 10.68 12.70
N LEU A 532 -13.66 11.40 12.15
CA LEU A 532 -12.29 10.95 11.92
C LEU A 532 -11.36 11.36 13.08
N PRO A 533 -10.30 10.60 13.34
CA PRO A 533 -9.17 11.05 14.16
C PRO A 533 -8.52 12.33 13.66
N ASP A 534 -7.91 13.08 14.58
CA ASP A 534 -7.20 14.31 14.27
C ASP A 534 -5.83 14.01 13.63
N THR A 535 -5.86 13.78 12.32
CA THR A 535 -4.68 13.63 11.47
C THR A 535 -4.96 14.21 10.09
N ILE A 536 -3.98 14.08 9.17
CA ILE A 536 -4.11 14.58 7.80
C ILE A 536 -4.55 13.44 6.89
N TYR A 537 -5.57 13.71 6.08
CA TYR A 537 -6.07 12.81 5.05
C TYR A 537 -5.86 13.47 3.69
N LEU A 538 -5.17 12.75 2.78
CA LEU A 538 -5.09 13.14 1.38
C LEU A 538 -6.02 12.22 0.59
N THR A 539 -6.96 12.81 -0.15
CA THR A 539 -8.01 12.03 -0.82
C THR A 539 -8.01 12.29 -2.32
N ARG A 540 -8.24 11.22 -3.07
CA ARG A 540 -8.48 11.27 -4.52
C ARG A 540 -9.81 10.60 -4.83
N TYR A 541 -10.57 11.20 -5.76
CA TYR A 541 -11.89 10.72 -6.16
C TYR A 541 -12.07 10.80 -7.66
N GLU A 542 -12.64 9.76 -8.25
CA GLU A 542 -13.06 9.71 -9.65
C GLU A 542 -14.36 8.92 -9.80
N ASP A 543 -15.19 9.28 -10.78
CA ASP A 543 -16.41 8.53 -11.08
C ASP A 543 -16.66 8.37 -12.59
N ALA A 544 -17.61 7.49 -12.92
CA ALA A 544 -17.96 7.13 -14.29
C ALA A 544 -18.60 8.28 -15.11
N HIS A 545 -18.98 9.39 -14.47
CA HIS A 545 -19.55 10.56 -15.12
C HIS A 545 -18.50 11.60 -15.50
N MET A 546 -17.24 11.43 -15.07
CA MET A 546 -16.15 12.34 -15.39
C MET A 546 -15.73 12.19 -16.86
N GLN A 547 -15.57 13.32 -17.54
CA GLN A 547 -14.97 13.39 -18.86
C GLN A 547 -13.55 13.92 -18.74
N PHE A 548 -12.58 13.10 -19.09
CA PHE A 548 -11.17 13.45 -19.00
C PHE A 548 -10.73 14.31 -20.18
N VAL A 549 -10.18 15.46 -19.89
CA VAL A 549 -9.56 16.36 -20.87
C VAL A 549 -8.07 16.10 -20.99
N LEU A 550 -7.42 15.79 -19.85
CA LEU A 550 -5.98 15.58 -19.72
C LEU A 550 -5.70 14.33 -18.91
N THR A 551 -4.84 13.47 -19.44
CA THR A 551 -4.29 12.30 -18.77
C THR A 551 -2.77 12.19 -18.91
N PHE A 552 -2.17 12.95 -19.84
CA PHE A 552 -0.74 12.95 -20.18
C PHE A 552 -0.20 11.58 -20.67
N GLU A 553 -1.09 10.73 -21.20
CA GLU A 553 -0.77 9.39 -21.72
C GLU A 553 -0.88 9.31 -23.25
N GLU A 554 -1.29 10.40 -23.92
CA GLU A 554 -1.68 10.39 -25.32
C GLU A 554 -0.50 10.32 -26.29
N ASP A 555 0.55 11.10 -26.08
CA ASP A 555 1.72 11.16 -26.95
C ASP A 555 2.92 11.85 -26.23
N ILE A 556 3.94 12.31 -26.96
CA ILE A 556 5.13 13.02 -26.44
C ILE A 556 5.10 14.52 -26.66
N ASP A 557 4.00 15.07 -27.23
CA ASP A 557 3.86 16.50 -27.47
C ASP A 557 3.17 17.16 -26.26
N VAL A 558 3.95 17.76 -25.39
CA VAL A 558 3.51 18.44 -24.17
C VAL A 558 2.51 19.60 -24.41
N THR A 559 2.12 19.84 -25.66
CA THR A 559 1.16 20.88 -26.03
C THR A 559 -0.19 20.33 -26.48
N THR A 560 -0.38 19.01 -26.49
CA THR A 560 -1.63 18.33 -26.85
C THR A 560 -2.45 17.97 -25.61
N THR A 561 -3.71 17.63 -25.81
CA THR A 561 -4.61 17.16 -24.76
C THR A 561 -5.13 15.77 -25.13
N THR A 562 -5.39 14.92 -24.13
CA THR A 562 -5.97 13.59 -24.31
C THR A 562 -7.30 13.67 -25.09
N LEU A 563 -8.15 14.64 -24.75
CA LEU A 563 -9.35 14.92 -25.53
C LEU A 563 -8.97 15.73 -26.78
N PRO A 564 -9.15 15.19 -28.02
CA PRO A 564 -8.65 15.83 -29.24
C PRO A 564 -9.21 17.24 -29.48
N GLY A 565 -8.34 18.15 -29.91
CA GLY A 565 -8.70 19.52 -30.27
C GLY A 565 -8.41 20.56 -29.21
N GLY A 566 -8.06 20.16 -27.99
CA GLY A 566 -7.51 21.05 -26.97
C GLY A 566 -6.04 21.37 -27.20
N ARG A 567 -5.49 22.30 -26.45
CA ARG A 567 -4.08 22.70 -26.48
C ARG A 567 -3.59 23.09 -25.10
N LEU A 568 -2.29 22.83 -24.84
CA LEU A 568 -1.61 23.25 -23.63
C LEU A 568 -0.61 24.36 -23.92
N GLY A 569 -0.47 25.30 -23.00
CA GLY A 569 0.46 26.40 -23.10
C GLY A 569 1.05 26.76 -21.73
N GLY A 570 2.22 27.39 -21.75
CA GLY A 570 2.86 27.87 -20.52
C GLY A 570 3.55 29.20 -20.71
N ARG A 571 3.49 30.05 -19.69
CA ARG A 571 4.17 31.33 -19.66
C ARG A 571 4.86 31.52 -18.32
N TYR A 572 6.12 31.93 -18.35
CA TYR A 572 6.95 32.19 -17.15
C TYR A 572 7.18 30.98 -16.24
N LEU A 573 6.92 29.77 -16.72
CA LEU A 573 7.27 28.54 -16.02
C LEU A 573 8.78 28.29 -16.07
N SER A 574 9.37 27.89 -14.95
CA SER A 574 10.77 27.46 -14.88
C SER A 574 10.94 25.96 -15.14
N VAL A 575 9.87 25.17 -14.93
CA VAL A 575 9.74 23.77 -15.28
C VAL A 575 8.38 23.57 -15.94
N TRP A 576 8.39 22.89 -17.07
CA TRP A 576 7.19 22.36 -17.72
C TRP A 576 7.62 21.12 -18.52
N ARG A 577 7.24 19.98 -18.05
CA ARG A 577 7.53 18.70 -18.71
C ARG A 577 6.53 17.64 -18.23
N GLU A 578 6.30 16.67 -19.06
CA GLU A 578 5.62 15.44 -18.70
C GLU A 578 6.65 14.40 -18.29
N GLU A 579 6.38 13.67 -17.22
CA GLU A 579 7.30 12.67 -16.67
C GLU A 579 6.55 11.57 -15.94
N ASP A 580 7.19 10.42 -15.80
CA ASP A 580 6.69 9.33 -14.96
C ASP A 580 6.49 9.82 -13.51
N VAL A 581 5.41 9.38 -12.90
CA VAL A 581 5.15 9.67 -11.48
C VAL A 581 5.92 8.69 -10.61
N GLU A 582 6.88 9.21 -9.87
CA GLU A 582 7.66 8.42 -8.91
C GLU A 582 7.20 8.67 -7.47
N GLN A 583 6.99 7.59 -6.72
CA GLN A 583 6.77 7.62 -5.28
C GLN A 583 7.88 6.87 -4.56
N LYS A 584 8.65 7.57 -3.72
CA LYS A 584 9.81 7.03 -2.99
C LYS A 584 10.76 6.21 -3.88
N GLY A 585 10.93 6.64 -5.15
CA GLY A 585 11.76 5.96 -6.14
C GLY A 585 11.13 4.71 -6.76
N THR A 586 9.82 4.56 -6.67
CA THR A 586 9.03 3.55 -7.39
C THR A 586 8.25 4.26 -8.49
N ASP A 587 8.44 3.84 -9.73
CA ASP A 587 7.68 4.28 -10.88
C ASP A 587 6.25 3.71 -10.81
N LEU A 588 5.24 4.58 -10.91
CA LEU A 588 3.84 4.20 -10.89
C LEU A 588 3.29 3.80 -12.26
N ALA A 589 4.11 3.87 -13.30
CA ALA A 589 3.72 3.61 -14.69
C ALA A 589 2.55 4.50 -15.18
N THR A 590 2.47 5.72 -14.65
CA THR A 590 1.55 6.78 -15.05
C THR A 590 2.32 8.08 -15.22
N HIS A 591 1.84 8.97 -16.11
CA HIS A 591 2.49 10.25 -16.39
C HIS A 591 1.78 11.41 -15.71
N ALA A 592 2.51 12.49 -15.53
CA ALA A 592 2.01 13.74 -15.03
C ALA A 592 2.75 14.92 -15.64
N VAL A 593 2.10 16.07 -15.71
CA VAL A 593 2.81 17.31 -15.95
C VAL A 593 3.44 17.83 -14.67
N THR A 594 4.76 18.05 -14.70
CA THR A 594 5.47 18.77 -13.63
C THR A 594 5.62 20.23 -14.02
N LEU A 595 5.04 21.10 -13.19
CA LEU A 595 5.10 22.54 -13.34
C LEU A 595 5.97 23.15 -12.23
N GLY A 596 6.85 24.07 -12.59
CA GLY A 596 7.66 24.78 -11.62
C GLY A 596 7.75 26.26 -11.97
N TRP A 597 7.81 27.11 -10.97
CA TRP A 597 7.93 28.56 -11.13
C TRP A 597 8.89 29.15 -10.11
N ARG A 598 9.25 30.38 -10.33
CA ARG A 598 10.07 31.19 -9.41
C ARG A 598 9.45 32.57 -9.29
N GLU A 599 9.53 33.14 -8.11
CA GLU A 599 9.20 34.54 -7.94
C GLU A 599 10.02 35.40 -8.89
N ARG A 600 9.36 36.31 -9.61
CA ARG A 600 9.94 37.18 -10.60
C ARG A 600 10.04 38.60 -10.09
N ALA A 601 11.17 39.23 -10.35
CA ALA A 601 11.41 40.63 -9.95
C ALA A 601 10.51 41.67 -10.68
N ASP A 602 9.97 41.28 -11.85
CA ASP A 602 9.04 42.11 -12.66
C ASP A 602 7.57 41.95 -12.23
N GLY A 603 7.28 41.08 -11.27
CA GLY A 603 5.92 40.83 -10.77
C GLY A 603 5.03 40.03 -11.71
N GLU A 604 5.57 39.49 -12.82
CA GLU A 604 4.83 38.64 -13.75
C GLU A 604 4.55 37.27 -13.13
N THR A 605 3.33 36.77 -13.32
CA THR A 605 2.84 35.49 -12.79
C THR A 605 3.11 34.37 -13.76
N ALA A 606 3.50 33.20 -13.25
CA ALA A 606 3.61 31.97 -14.03
C ALA A 606 2.21 31.43 -14.31
N VAL A 607 1.95 31.06 -15.56
CA VAL A 607 0.65 30.57 -16.02
C VAL A 607 0.81 29.28 -16.78
N TYR A 608 -0.04 28.31 -16.49
CA TYR A 608 -0.24 27.11 -17.28
C TYR A 608 -1.65 27.14 -17.86
N THR A 609 -1.76 27.10 -19.18
CA THR A 609 -3.01 27.30 -19.91
C THR A 609 -3.50 26.00 -20.52
N ILE A 610 -4.76 25.67 -20.30
CA ILE A 610 -5.46 24.55 -20.91
C ILE A 610 -6.57 25.13 -21.79
N THR A 611 -6.35 25.15 -23.12
CA THR A 611 -7.41 25.50 -24.07
C THR A 611 -8.30 24.29 -24.29
N LEU A 612 -9.56 24.39 -23.89
CA LEU A 612 -10.51 23.29 -23.99
C LEU A 612 -10.87 23.00 -25.45
N PRO A 613 -11.10 21.72 -25.81
CA PRO A 613 -11.57 21.36 -27.14
C PRO A 613 -12.91 22.04 -27.47
N PRO A 614 -13.09 22.57 -28.69
CA PRO A 614 -14.35 23.25 -29.07
C PRO A 614 -15.56 22.32 -29.12
N THR A 615 -15.34 21.00 -29.08
CA THR A 615 -16.40 19.98 -29.01
C THR A 615 -16.85 19.70 -27.58
N LEU A 616 -16.13 20.17 -26.57
CA LEU A 616 -16.50 20.02 -25.17
C LEU A 616 -17.61 21.03 -24.85
N THR A 617 -18.72 20.51 -24.34
CA THR A 617 -19.83 21.37 -23.87
C THR A 617 -19.84 21.34 -22.36
N LEU A 618 -19.71 22.52 -21.75
CA LEU A 618 -19.81 22.70 -20.31
C LEU A 618 -21.23 23.15 -19.93
N HIS A 619 -21.64 22.81 -18.72
CA HIS A 619 -22.92 23.21 -18.13
C HIS A 619 -22.70 23.74 -16.71
N ALA A 620 -23.47 24.71 -16.29
CA ALA A 620 -23.29 25.39 -15.00
C ALA A 620 -23.36 24.43 -13.78
N GLU A 621 -24.07 23.32 -13.91
CA GLU A 621 -24.22 22.31 -12.86
C GLU A 621 -22.99 21.37 -12.75
N GLN A 622 -22.06 21.47 -13.68
CA GLN A 622 -20.82 20.67 -13.66
C GLN A 622 -19.75 21.31 -12.78
N ALA A 623 -18.69 20.58 -12.56
CA ALA A 623 -17.51 21.02 -11.84
C ALA A 623 -16.23 20.77 -12.65
N LEU A 624 -15.26 21.63 -12.51
CA LEU A 624 -13.89 21.36 -12.87
C LEU A 624 -13.28 20.48 -11.80
N VAL A 625 -12.77 19.30 -12.22
CA VAL A 625 -12.13 18.34 -11.31
C VAL A 625 -10.70 18.10 -11.78
N PHE A 626 -9.76 18.18 -10.86
CA PHE A 626 -8.35 17.89 -11.13
C PHE A 626 -7.65 17.40 -9.88
N SER A 627 -6.53 16.72 -10.06
CA SER A 627 -5.69 16.24 -8.96
C SER A 627 -4.34 16.95 -9.00
N LEU A 628 -3.91 17.44 -7.84
CA LEU A 628 -2.61 18.08 -7.65
C LEU A 628 -1.83 17.37 -6.55
N ALA A 629 -0.50 17.43 -6.66
CA ALA A 629 0.41 17.04 -5.59
C ALA A 629 1.61 17.98 -5.54
N ASP A 630 2.11 18.24 -4.34
CA ASP A 630 3.37 18.98 -4.18
C ASP A 630 4.56 18.03 -4.47
N ALA A 631 5.34 18.37 -5.49
CA ALA A 631 6.57 17.65 -5.86
C ALA A 631 7.83 18.45 -5.48
N GLY A 632 7.70 19.51 -4.69
CA GLY A 632 8.82 20.33 -4.22
C GLY A 632 9.69 19.59 -3.19
N PRO A 633 10.81 20.18 -2.76
CA PRO A 633 11.66 19.59 -1.74
C PRO A 633 10.92 19.51 -0.40
N ILE A 634 11.18 18.44 0.36
CA ILE A 634 10.63 18.27 1.71
C ILE A 634 11.10 19.45 2.57
N ALA A 635 10.19 20.09 3.30
CA ALA A 635 10.53 21.14 4.24
C ALA A 635 11.32 20.57 5.42
N ALA A 636 12.27 21.34 5.94
CA ALA A 636 12.90 20.97 7.19
C ALA A 636 11.86 21.02 8.33
N ALA A 637 11.94 20.07 9.27
CA ALA A 637 10.96 19.95 10.36
C ALA A 637 10.81 21.22 11.22
N ASP A 638 11.86 22.07 11.27
CA ASP A 638 11.88 23.33 11.99
C ASP A 638 11.37 24.52 11.16
N THR A 639 11.10 24.33 9.87
CA THR A 639 10.63 25.37 8.96
C THR A 639 9.57 24.77 8.01
N PRO A 640 8.34 24.51 8.53
CA PRO A 640 7.27 23.97 7.70
C PRO A 640 6.94 24.94 6.57
N ARG A 641 6.72 24.41 5.37
CA ARG A 641 6.25 25.23 4.26
C ARG A 641 4.79 25.61 4.49
N PRO A 642 4.41 26.84 4.14
CA PRO A 642 3.00 27.20 4.16
C PRO A 642 2.21 26.34 3.16
N PRO A 643 0.90 26.16 3.36
CA PRO A 643 0.01 25.60 2.37
C PRO A 643 0.15 26.35 1.03
N ILE A 644 0.03 25.61 -0.07
CA ILE A 644 0.17 26.16 -1.41
C ILE A 644 -1.21 26.60 -1.88
N ASP A 645 -1.31 27.86 -2.30
CA ASP A 645 -2.50 28.39 -2.98
C ASP A 645 -2.16 28.70 -4.43
N LEU A 646 -3.12 28.46 -5.32
CA LEU A 646 -3.04 28.71 -6.75
C LEU A 646 -4.33 29.45 -7.16
N HIS A 647 -4.27 30.20 -8.25
CA HIS A 647 -5.46 30.78 -8.86
C HIS A 647 -5.91 29.94 -10.04
N ILE A 648 -7.19 29.65 -10.10
CA ILE A 648 -7.83 28.98 -11.21
C ILE A 648 -8.67 30.02 -11.94
N GLU A 649 -8.29 30.31 -13.18
CA GLU A 649 -8.99 31.27 -14.03
C GLU A 649 -9.73 30.52 -15.15
N LEU A 650 -10.99 30.85 -15.34
CA LEU A 650 -11.76 30.47 -16.52
C LEU A 650 -11.95 31.69 -17.41
N GLU A 651 -11.70 31.55 -18.72
CA GLU A 651 -11.96 32.55 -19.74
C GLU A 651 -12.91 31.93 -20.76
N ASP A 652 -13.95 32.66 -21.14
CA ASP A 652 -14.88 32.25 -22.18
C ASP A 652 -14.44 32.68 -23.59
N GLY A 653 -15.23 32.30 -24.62
CA GLY A 653 -14.94 32.64 -26.02
C GLY A 653 -15.06 34.14 -26.36
N GLN A 654 -15.59 34.96 -25.47
CA GLN A 654 -15.70 36.40 -25.60
C GLN A 654 -14.58 37.13 -24.87
N GLY A 655 -13.80 36.45 -24.05
CA GLY A 655 -12.72 36.98 -23.23
C GLY A 655 -13.17 37.45 -21.84
N GLU A 656 -14.38 37.10 -21.41
CA GLU A 656 -14.81 37.27 -20.02
C GLU A 656 -14.10 36.28 -19.12
N THR A 657 -13.66 36.71 -17.95
CA THR A 657 -12.87 35.89 -17.04
C THR A 657 -13.45 35.84 -15.64
N ALA A 658 -13.28 34.71 -14.95
CA ALA A 658 -13.53 34.60 -13.51
C ALA A 658 -12.36 33.81 -12.86
N VAL A 659 -11.93 34.29 -11.68
CA VAL A 659 -10.80 33.75 -10.94
C VAL A 659 -11.24 33.28 -9.58
N LEU A 660 -10.91 32.02 -9.24
CA LEU A 660 -11.06 31.47 -7.91
C LEU A 660 -9.68 31.03 -7.36
N PRO A 661 -9.32 31.37 -6.11
CA PRO A 661 -8.16 30.76 -5.49
C PRO A 661 -8.44 29.28 -5.19
N LEU A 662 -7.43 28.43 -5.20
CA LEU A 662 -7.57 27.02 -4.84
C LEU A 662 -8.12 26.84 -3.42
N SER A 663 -7.73 27.76 -2.51
CA SER A 663 -8.28 27.87 -1.16
C SER A 663 -9.79 28.16 -1.12
N HIS A 664 -10.41 28.47 -2.27
CA HIS A 664 -11.88 28.48 -2.40
C HIS A 664 -12.47 27.11 -2.01
N VAL A 665 -11.78 26.02 -2.28
CA VAL A 665 -12.16 24.67 -1.84
C VAL A 665 -11.19 24.13 -0.79
N ALA A 666 -9.88 24.11 -1.06
CA ALA A 666 -8.85 23.69 -0.11
C ALA A 666 -7.49 24.24 -0.53
N TYR A 667 -6.57 24.43 0.40
CA TYR A 667 -5.15 24.60 0.07
C TYR A 667 -4.55 23.26 -0.34
N LEU A 668 -3.54 23.27 -1.23
CA LEU A 668 -2.74 22.09 -1.51
C LEU A 668 -1.82 21.78 -0.32
N GLN A 669 -1.91 20.56 0.20
CA GLN A 669 -1.05 20.09 1.28
C GLN A 669 0.39 19.94 0.78
N PRO A 670 1.38 20.59 1.42
CA PRO A 670 2.78 20.29 1.18
C PRO A 670 3.12 18.81 1.47
N GLN A 671 4.21 18.31 0.88
CA GLN A 671 4.66 16.96 1.12
C GLN A 671 4.76 16.63 2.61
N LEU A 672 4.25 15.44 2.98
CA LEU A 672 4.25 14.93 4.34
C LEU A 672 5.51 14.07 4.55
N ASP A 673 6.32 14.46 5.52
CA ASP A 673 7.52 13.69 5.90
C ASP A 673 7.14 12.53 6.81
N ALA A 674 7.50 11.32 6.42
CA ALA A 674 7.28 10.08 7.18
C ALA A 674 8.63 9.40 7.47
N GLN A 675 9.25 9.76 8.59
CA GLN A 675 10.53 9.19 8.97
C GLN A 675 10.36 7.79 9.56
N LEU A 676 10.38 6.76 8.71
CA LEU A 676 10.17 5.37 9.12
C LEU A 676 11.28 4.81 10.03
N MET A 677 12.51 5.31 9.93
CA MET A 677 13.65 4.82 10.71
C MET A 677 14.02 5.81 11.81
N LYS A 678 14.44 5.34 13.01
CA LYS A 678 14.93 6.20 14.11
C LYS A 678 16.09 7.09 13.71
N LEU A 679 16.89 6.66 12.75
CA LEU A 679 18.00 7.42 12.19
C LEU A 679 17.75 7.62 10.70
N ALA A 680 17.59 8.85 10.26
CA ALA A 680 17.20 9.20 8.89
C ALA A 680 18.13 8.56 7.83
N PHE A 681 19.44 8.46 8.09
CA PHE A 681 20.39 7.86 7.14
C PHE A 681 20.21 6.33 6.95
N LEU A 682 19.42 5.66 7.80
CA LEU A 682 19.04 4.24 7.62
C LEU A 682 17.87 4.08 6.66
N SER A 683 17.11 5.13 6.39
CA SER A 683 16.01 5.10 5.43
C SER A 683 16.51 4.82 4.01
N ARG A 684 15.72 4.07 3.24
CA ARG A 684 15.94 3.86 1.81
C ARG A 684 15.05 4.84 1.04
N GLY A 685 15.68 5.74 0.27
CA GLY A 685 14.95 6.70 -0.55
C GLY A 685 14.39 7.89 0.23
N ALA A 686 13.43 8.56 -0.38
CA ALA A 686 12.74 9.72 0.18
C ALA A 686 11.85 9.30 1.35
N THR A 687 11.70 10.19 2.33
CA THR A 687 10.78 10.03 3.46
C THR A 687 9.39 10.56 3.16
N ALA A 688 9.24 11.36 2.11
CA ALA A 688 7.95 11.80 1.59
C ALA A 688 7.70 11.20 0.20
N GLU A 689 6.45 11.18 -0.19
CA GLU A 689 6.01 10.73 -1.50
C GLU A 689 4.99 11.71 -2.10
N VAL A 690 4.90 11.73 -3.43
CA VAL A 690 3.93 12.50 -4.17
C VAL A 690 2.58 11.82 -4.04
N VAL A 691 1.65 12.43 -3.31
CA VAL A 691 0.30 11.89 -3.11
C VAL A 691 -0.73 12.85 -3.68
N TRP A 692 -1.57 12.33 -4.56
CA TRP A 692 -2.58 13.11 -5.26
C TRP A 692 -3.70 13.55 -4.35
N GLN A 693 -4.14 14.79 -4.52
CA GLN A 693 -5.27 15.42 -3.85
C GLN A 693 -6.24 15.93 -4.91
N SER A 694 -7.47 15.47 -4.90
CA SER A 694 -8.51 15.94 -5.83
C SER A 694 -9.14 17.23 -5.34
N PHE A 695 -9.34 18.15 -6.29
CA PHE A 695 -10.03 19.41 -6.11
C PHE A 695 -11.24 19.45 -7.02
N VAL A 696 -12.38 19.87 -6.47
CA VAL A 696 -13.66 19.96 -7.17
C VAL A 696 -14.14 21.40 -7.08
N LEU A 697 -14.09 22.14 -8.19
CA LEU A 697 -14.58 23.51 -8.28
C LEU A 697 -15.85 23.56 -9.11
N PRO A 698 -17.02 23.80 -8.51
CA PRO A 698 -18.28 23.93 -9.23
C PRO A 698 -18.22 25.11 -10.20
N LEU A 699 -18.67 24.91 -11.45
CA LEU A 699 -18.68 26.00 -12.44
C LEU A 699 -19.61 27.16 -12.01
N VAL A 700 -20.65 26.86 -11.25
CA VAL A 700 -21.53 27.89 -10.65
C VAL A 700 -20.79 28.88 -9.75
N ASP A 701 -19.67 28.48 -9.11
CA ASP A 701 -18.89 29.38 -8.28
C ASP A 701 -18.14 30.43 -9.11
N PHE A 702 -17.68 30.07 -10.32
CA PHE A 702 -17.08 31.00 -11.27
C PHE A 702 -18.12 32.00 -11.83
N THR A 703 -19.30 31.53 -12.20
CA THR A 703 -20.39 32.38 -12.68
C THR A 703 -20.94 33.26 -11.56
N ALA A 704 -20.81 32.90 -10.30
CA ALA A 704 -21.14 33.74 -9.16
C ALA A 704 -20.14 34.89 -8.98
N VAL A 705 -18.87 34.73 -9.35
CA VAL A 705 -17.83 35.75 -9.36
C VAL A 705 -17.99 36.72 -10.53
N ASN A 706 -18.21 36.18 -11.74
CA ASN A 706 -18.52 36.96 -12.94
C ASN A 706 -19.79 36.42 -13.61
N PRO A 707 -20.97 37.07 -13.43
CA PRO A 707 -22.22 36.63 -14.05
C PRO A 707 -22.25 36.73 -15.57
N ASP A 708 -21.33 37.48 -16.19
CA ASP A 708 -21.22 37.62 -17.63
C ASP A 708 -20.39 36.50 -18.27
N LEU A 709 -19.71 35.68 -17.46
CA LEU A 709 -18.95 34.53 -17.92
C LEU A 709 -19.89 33.45 -18.53
N ASP A 710 -19.73 33.19 -19.83
CA ASP A 710 -20.46 32.12 -20.52
C ASP A 710 -19.68 30.81 -20.46
N VAL A 711 -20.08 29.89 -19.57
CA VAL A 711 -19.47 28.56 -19.44
C VAL A 711 -19.86 27.58 -20.58
N THR A 712 -20.61 28.06 -21.60
CA THR A 712 -20.95 27.27 -22.80
C THR A 712 -19.77 27.16 -23.80
N PRO A 713 -19.82 26.33 -24.86
CA PRO A 713 -18.63 25.90 -25.61
C PRO A 713 -17.77 27.02 -26.19
N GLY A 714 -16.46 26.95 -26.03
CA GLY A 714 -15.45 27.85 -26.62
C GLY A 714 -14.50 28.50 -25.62
N GLY A 715 -14.65 28.23 -24.34
CA GLY A 715 -13.82 28.80 -23.29
C GLY A 715 -12.44 28.15 -23.16
N SER A 716 -11.52 28.87 -22.50
CA SER A 716 -10.22 28.36 -22.08
C SER A 716 -10.17 28.33 -20.56
N ALA A 717 -9.61 27.31 -19.99
CA ALA A 717 -9.31 27.26 -18.55
C ALA A 717 -7.83 27.55 -18.32
N PHE A 718 -7.52 28.42 -17.40
CA PHE A 718 -6.15 28.76 -17.04
C PHE A 718 -5.87 28.35 -15.58
N LEU A 719 -4.73 27.75 -15.39
CA LEU A 719 -4.18 27.55 -14.06
C LEU A 719 -3.07 28.59 -13.86
N VAL A 720 -3.30 29.52 -12.97
CA VAL A 720 -2.38 30.64 -12.72
C VAL A 720 -1.66 30.48 -11.40
#